data_f6877d79c18f8678025e19d3407b8f79
#
_entry.id   f6877d79c18f8678025e19d3407b8f79
#
_cell.length_a   1.000
_cell.length_b   1.000
_cell.length_c   1.000
_cell.angle_alpha   90.00
_cell.angle_beta   90.00
_cell.angle_gamma   90.00
#
_symmetry.space_group_name_H-M   'P 1'
#
loop_
_entity.id
_entity.type
_entity.pdbx_description
1 polymer ?
#
loop_
_entity_poly.entity_id
_entity_poly.type
_entity_poly.pdbx_seq_one_letter_code
_entity_poly.pdbx_strand_id
1 'polypeptide(L)'
;MTVRMALVRDSRARRGWVAAVAAAAAAALGGCIVQQDQPDLVGQDIRLTIIHTADIHSRLFPYSFVPNTFDQGYGLSKDGGPYGGIARIAAVAKQIRRSANRSLWLDSGDCFQGAPVFNLFKGEAEMRALALAGIDGMVLGNHEFDLGAKNLFDKIDNWATFPLLAANYAWDDPPPGAVGSDGRSLRDLIAPFQIYDVKGLKIAVIGMGNTSTITSIFESGNSLGFRPLADDEALAGYVRLLRPVVDLIVVVSHLGLDEDEGLASTQVDDPNQAFKQDTLAGVDLVLGGHLHIVTNPPKLIPNDDQGHNTIVVHSGAFAKFVGRLDLVVHVGAENGDPAQRSRITSFSLDTIPIMAGNPMKGIRGVPDDPDIANLLWPYSVKINQEIDLNGVFAYVTPNTPGPGQPVPDTKIVRSDLSGGDSQLGNLVARSMQLTEGVEAELAITNSLGIRADFERGPLTIEQMFNVFPFENTIVVMYLSGVEIQETLDFVARRSASRGCRTQAQVAGLAFDMVCNGDCGTPAFPDTRACAKNVAIGDNCRGMNPDGPIDFTRCARLVPSSLYRVAVNDYIAAGGSGFEVLKRNTSKQDTGISLRDGLRVFLNAQARCPNTLEDEKDTASPRRTVVGKYGEISCLDEKIEQHDGRIRAVFE
;
A
#
# COMPACT_ATOMS: atom_id res chain seq x y z
N MET A 1 -38.45 -58.78 -41.45
CA MET A 1 -39.90 -58.50 -41.30
C MET A 1 -40.01 -57.25 -40.39
N THR A 2 -40.18 -56.09 -41.02
CA THR A 2 -40.07 -54.76 -40.41
C THR A 2 -41.48 -54.26 -40.10
N VAL A 3 -41.75 -53.97 -38.83
CA VAL A 3 -43.03 -53.33 -38.46
C VAL A 3 -42.70 -51.87 -38.11
N ARG A 4 -43.17 -50.94 -38.96
CA ARG A 4 -43.16 -49.47 -38.66
C ARG A 4 -44.45 -49.18 -37.89
N MET A 5 -44.27 -48.63 -36.67
CA MET A 5 -45.35 -48.01 -35.90
C MET A 5 -45.36 -46.53 -36.16
N ALA A 6 -46.44 -46.01 -36.74
CA ALA A 6 -46.67 -44.58 -36.95
C ALA A 6 -47.22 -43.96 -35.68
N LEU A 7 -46.47 -42.99 -35.14
CA LEU A 7 -46.92 -42.12 -34.04
C LEU A 7 -47.66 -40.92 -34.61
N VAL A 8 -48.96 -40.89 -34.44
CA VAL A 8 -49.81 -39.70 -34.66
C VAL A 8 -49.55 -38.71 -33.57
N ARG A 9 -49.02 -37.56 -33.95
CA ARG A 9 -48.78 -36.42 -33.03
C ARG A 9 -50.06 -35.62 -32.85
N ASP A 10 -50.72 -35.76 -31.72
CA ASP A 10 -51.79 -34.86 -31.30
C ASP A 10 -51.19 -33.55 -30.68
N SER A 11 -51.16 -32.49 -31.49
CA SER A 11 -50.55 -31.22 -31.18
C SER A 11 -51.42 -30.31 -30.30
N ARG A 12 -52.65 -30.70 -30.01
CA ARG A 12 -53.57 -29.87 -29.20
C ARG A 12 -53.47 -30.10 -27.69
N ALA A 13 -53.19 -31.35 -27.28
CA ALA A 13 -53.02 -31.65 -25.84
C ALA A 13 -51.77 -31.00 -25.21
N ARG A 14 -50.68 -30.85 -25.96
CA ARG A 14 -49.44 -30.22 -25.44
C ARG A 14 -49.55 -28.73 -25.22
N ARG A 15 -50.38 -28.00 -25.96
CA ARG A 15 -50.56 -26.55 -25.78
C ARG A 15 -51.35 -26.22 -24.51
N GLY A 16 -52.26 -27.05 -24.08
CA GLY A 16 -53.01 -26.88 -22.84
C GLY A 16 -52.14 -27.07 -21.58
N TRP A 17 -51.23 -28.04 -21.60
CA TRP A 17 -50.35 -28.32 -20.47
C TRP A 17 -49.23 -27.26 -20.29
N VAL A 18 -48.69 -26.76 -21.39
CA VAL A 18 -47.69 -25.69 -21.33
C VAL A 18 -48.29 -24.37 -20.83
N ALA A 19 -49.53 -24.06 -21.24
CA ALA A 19 -50.23 -22.87 -20.73
C ALA A 19 -50.61 -23.00 -19.24
N ALA A 20 -51.02 -24.22 -18.80
CA ALA A 20 -51.36 -24.46 -17.40
C ALA A 20 -50.12 -24.43 -16.47
N VAL A 21 -48.95 -24.95 -16.93
CA VAL A 21 -47.68 -24.88 -16.19
C VAL A 21 -47.14 -23.46 -16.16
N ALA A 22 -47.27 -22.70 -17.25
CA ALA A 22 -46.88 -21.29 -17.29
C ALA A 22 -47.77 -20.41 -16.39
N ALA A 23 -49.07 -20.68 -16.32
CA ALA A 23 -50.00 -19.98 -15.44
C ALA A 23 -49.77 -20.34 -13.95
N ALA A 24 -49.45 -21.62 -13.66
CA ALA A 24 -49.11 -22.06 -12.30
C ALA A 24 -47.72 -21.50 -11.84
N ALA A 25 -46.74 -21.39 -12.74
CA ALA A 25 -45.45 -20.75 -12.46
C ALA A 25 -45.61 -19.24 -12.26
N ALA A 26 -46.46 -18.55 -13.02
CA ALA A 26 -46.78 -17.15 -12.83
C ALA A 26 -47.55 -16.87 -11.52
N ALA A 27 -48.43 -17.81 -11.11
CA ALA A 27 -49.14 -17.71 -9.82
C ALA A 27 -48.25 -18.07 -8.61
N ALA A 28 -47.22 -18.92 -8.79
CA ALA A 28 -46.23 -19.21 -7.75
C ALA A 28 -45.18 -18.13 -7.59
N LEU A 29 -44.94 -17.29 -8.61
CA LEU A 29 -44.11 -16.08 -8.55
C LEU A 29 -44.89 -14.84 -8.07
N GLY A 30 -46.20 -14.93 -7.94
CA GLY A 30 -47.09 -13.95 -7.34
C GLY A 30 -47.20 -14.06 -5.80
N GLY A 31 -46.29 -14.76 -5.14
CA GLY A 31 -46.07 -14.58 -3.69
C GLY A 31 -45.82 -13.11 -3.45
N CYS A 32 -46.62 -12.48 -2.62
CA CYS A 32 -46.53 -11.11 -2.22
C CYS A 32 -45.06 -10.76 -1.94
N ILE A 33 -44.41 -10.12 -2.91
CA ILE A 33 -43.30 -9.24 -2.59
C ILE A 33 -44.01 -8.18 -1.73
N VAL A 34 -43.98 -8.35 -0.40
CA VAL A 34 -44.18 -7.24 0.50
C VAL A 34 -43.01 -6.32 0.16
N GLN A 35 -43.27 -5.40 -0.75
CA GLN A 35 -42.43 -4.25 -0.95
C GLN A 35 -42.49 -3.58 0.42
N GLN A 36 -41.49 -3.83 1.24
CA GLN A 36 -41.34 -3.12 2.50
C GLN A 36 -41.22 -1.67 2.07
N ASP A 37 -42.29 -0.87 2.34
CA ASP A 37 -42.24 0.55 1.99
C ASP A 37 -40.97 1.11 2.62
N GLN A 38 -40.01 1.48 1.76
CA GLN A 38 -38.78 2.13 2.21
C GLN A 38 -39.22 3.43 2.89
N PRO A 39 -38.70 3.72 4.09
CA PRO A 39 -39.10 4.95 4.80
C PRO A 39 -38.77 6.15 3.91
N ASP A 40 -39.72 7.05 3.77
CA ASP A 40 -39.45 8.35 3.15
C ASP A 40 -38.52 9.13 4.09
N LEU A 41 -37.30 9.36 3.64
CA LEU A 41 -36.25 10.05 4.40
C LEU A 41 -36.14 11.54 4.04
N VAL A 42 -36.85 12.00 3.03
CA VAL A 42 -36.79 13.40 2.57
C VAL A 42 -37.05 14.38 3.72
N GLY A 43 -36.18 15.36 3.89
CA GLY A 43 -36.23 16.37 4.95
C GLY A 43 -35.80 15.87 6.33
N GLN A 44 -35.30 14.63 6.45
CA GLN A 44 -34.84 14.08 7.72
C GLN A 44 -33.30 14.11 7.82
N ASP A 45 -32.81 14.24 9.06
CA ASP A 45 -31.39 14.10 9.40
C ASP A 45 -31.10 12.65 9.78
N ILE A 46 -30.34 11.97 8.95
CA ILE A 46 -30.08 10.53 9.03
C ILE A 46 -28.64 10.28 9.47
N ARG A 47 -28.45 9.36 10.43
CA ARG A 47 -27.12 8.92 10.87
C ARG A 47 -26.61 7.79 10.00
N LEU A 48 -25.37 7.94 9.51
CA LEU A 48 -24.60 6.94 8.79
C LEU A 48 -23.22 6.80 9.42
N THR A 49 -22.74 5.58 9.60
CA THR A 49 -21.38 5.29 10.07
C THR A 49 -20.59 4.63 8.95
N ILE A 50 -19.49 5.22 8.55
CA ILE A 50 -18.52 4.61 7.64
C ILE A 50 -17.38 4.03 8.47
N ILE A 51 -17.07 2.75 8.25
CA ILE A 51 -15.87 2.07 8.75
C ILE A 51 -14.87 2.12 7.60
N HIS A 52 -13.67 2.62 7.86
CA HIS A 52 -12.65 2.77 6.82
C HIS A 52 -11.36 2.07 7.22
N THR A 53 -10.83 1.25 6.30
CA THR A 53 -9.51 0.63 6.35
C THR A 53 -8.78 0.88 5.04
N ALA A 54 -7.46 0.86 5.08
CA ALA A 54 -6.60 1.04 3.91
C ALA A 54 -5.25 0.35 4.14
N ASP A 55 -4.56 0.02 3.07
CA ASP A 55 -3.16 -0.38 3.11
C ASP A 55 -2.89 -1.47 4.16
N ILE A 56 -3.72 -2.51 4.20
CA ILE A 56 -3.60 -3.61 5.17
C ILE A 56 -2.28 -4.35 4.98
N HIS A 57 -1.78 -4.45 3.75
CA HIS A 57 -0.46 -5.00 3.41
C HIS A 57 -0.22 -6.37 4.05
N SER A 58 -1.16 -7.29 3.86
CA SER A 58 -1.09 -8.67 4.36
C SER A 58 -0.84 -8.81 5.87
N ARG A 59 -1.04 -7.74 6.65
CA ARG A 59 -0.93 -7.77 8.12
C ARG A 59 -2.16 -8.45 8.74
N LEU A 60 -2.42 -9.66 8.29
CA LEU A 60 -3.55 -10.47 8.76
C LEU A 60 -3.35 -10.97 10.19
N PHE A 61 -2.10 -11.23 10.56
CA PHE A 61 -1.71 -11.64 11.90
C PHE A 61 -1.21 -10.46 12.72
N PRO A 62 -1.39 -10.49 14.06
CA PRO A 62 -0.72 -9.53 14.93
C PRO A 62 0.80 -9.61 14.80
N TYR A 63 1.47 -8.48 14.80
CA TYR A 63 2.91 -8.39 14.60
C TYR A 63 3.57 -7.42 15.60
N SER A 64 4.90 -7.54 15.73
CA SER A 64 5.68 -6.74 16.67
C SER A 64 6.39 -5.60 15.94
N PHE A 65 6.23 -4.38 16.44
CA PHE A 65 7.02 -3.21 16.08
C PHE A 65 7.02 -2.20 17.24
N VAL A 66 7.84 -1.16 17.16
CA VAL A 66 7.84 -0.09 18.15
C VAL A 66 7.09 1.12 17.57
N PRO A 67 5.90 1.48 18.14
CA PRO A 67 5.16 2.65 17.70
C PRO A 67 5.99 3.93 17.78
N ASN A 68 6.09 4.64 16.67
CA ASN A 68 6.75 5.94 16.61
C ASN A 68 5.87 7.04 17.24
N THR A 69 6.36 8.29 17.26
CA THR A 69 5.62 9.42 17.85
C THR A 69 4.27 9.65 17.18
N PHE A 70 4.19 9.45 15.86
CA PHE A 70 2.95 9.57 15.10
C PHE A 70 1.95 8.48 15.50
N ASP A 71 2.37 7.21 15.51
CA ASP A 71 1.54 6.08 15.94
C ASP A 71 1.00 6.27 17.36
N GLN A 72 1.85 6.79 18.28
CA GLN A 72 1.46 7.08 19.65
C GLN A 72 0.47 8.23 19.74
N GLY A 73 0.61 9.24 18.88
CA GLY A 73 -0.33 10.37 18.77
C GLY A 73 -1.75 9.91 18.43
N TYR A 74 -1.89 8.80 17.69
CA TYR A 74 -3.17 8.16 17.38
C TYR A 74 -3.52 6.97 18.30
N GLY A 75 -2.88 6.87 19.46
CA GLY A 75 -3.30 6.00 20.55
C GLY A 75 -2.62 4.63 20.62
N LEU A 76 -1.68 4.27 19.72
CA LEU A 76 -0.88 3.07 19.91
C LEU A 76 0.12 3.26 21.06
N SER A 77 0.11 2.34 22.01
CA SER A 77 1.02 2.37 23.16
C SER A 77 2.24 1.49 22.91
N LYS A 78 3.44 1.94 23.24
CA LYS A 78 4.69 1.14 23.17
C LYS A 78 4.60 -0.20 23.91
N ASP A 79 3.79 -0.26 24.96
CA ASP A 79 3.58 -1.45 25.79
C ASP A 79 2.29 -2.22 25.44
N GLY A 80 1.59 -1.83 24.37
CA GLY A 80 0.29 -2.38 23.97
C GLY A 80 0.35 -3.53 22.97
N GLY A 81 1.52 -3.86 22.45
CA GLY A 81 1.69 -4.90 21.43
C GLY A 81 1.33 -6.33 21.89
N PRO A 82 1.25 -7.28 20.96
CA PRO A 82 1.38 -7.10 19.51
C PRO A 82 0.25 -6.28 18.88
N TYR A 83 0.52 -5.72 17.69
CA TYR A 83 -0.34 -4.75 17.01
C TYR A 83 -0.98 -5.35 15.77
N GLY A 84 -2.02 -4.68 15.28
CA GLY A 84 -2.68 -5.05 14.03
C GLY A 84 -3.42 -6.38 14.09
N GLY A 85 -3.61 -6.98 12.93
CA GLY A 85 -4.32 -8.23 12.73
C GLY A 85 -5.78 -8.02 12.30
N ILE A 86 -6.16 -8.67 11.19
CA ILE A 86 -7.51 -8.56 10.62
C ILE A 86 -8.59 -9.10 11.56
N ALA A 87 -8.28 -10.05 12.43
CA ALA A 87 -9.23 -10.56 13.42
C ALA A 87 -9.67 -9.46 14.42
N ARG A 88 -8.74 -8.58 14.82
CA ARG A 88 -9.06 -7.44 15.67
C ARG A 88 -9.84 -6.36 14.93
N ILE A 89 -9.45 -6.06 13.68
CA ILE A 89 -10.19 -5.14 12.82
C ILE A 89 -11.64 -5.62 12.68
N ALA A 90 -11.86 -6.89 12.38
CA ALA A 90 -13.19 -7.48 12.26
C ALA A 90 -14.01 -7.37 13.57
N ALA A 91 -13.37 -7.58 14.72
CA ALA A 91 -14.03 -7.40 16.01
C ALA A 91 -14.50 -5.95 16.24
N VAL A 92 -13.65 -4.96 15.90
CA VAL A 92 -14.02 -3.53 15.94
C VAL A 92 -15.16 -3.24 14.97
N ALA A 93 -15.06 -3.69 13.72
CA ALA A 93 -16.09 -3.48 12.71
C ALA A 93 -17.44 -4.09 13.13
N LYS A 94 -17.45 -5.32 13.65
CA LYS A 94 -18.64 -5.97 14.19
C LYS A 94 -19.22 -5.19 15.38
N GLN A 95 -18.37 -4.63 16.26
CA GLN A 95 -18.83 -3.81 17.39
C GLN A 95 -19.48 -2.51 16.91
N ILE A 96 -18.87 -1.82 15.94
CA ILE A 96 -19.43 -0.59 15.34
C ILE A 96 -20.79 -0.89 14.70
N ARG A 97 -20.88 -1.93 13.88
CA ARG A 97 -22.13 -2.34 13.21
C ARG A 97 -23.27 -2.67 14.16
N ARG A 98 -22.98 -3.24 15.34
CA ARG A 98 -24.00 -3.50 16.36
C ARG A 98 -24.58 -2.22 16.97
N SER A 99 -23.80 -1.15 17.01
CA SER A 99 -24.22 0.15 17.58
C SER A 99 -24.75 1.12 16.54
N ALA A 100 -24.39 0.96 15.27
CA ALA A 100 -24.80 1.82 14.17
C ALA A 100 -26.10 1.32 13.52
N ASN A 101 -27.05 2.22 13.31
CA ASN A 101 -28.28 1.86 12.59
C ASN A 101 -28.02 1.62 11.10
N ARG A 102 -27.16 2.46 10.49
CA ARG A 102 -26.71 2.38 9.11
C ARG A 102 -25.20 2.39 9.10
N SER A 103 -24.56 1.44 8.40
CA SER A 103 -23.10 1.41 8.30
C SER A 103 -22.66 0.77 7.00
N LEU A 104 -21.52 1.21 6.50
CA LEU A 104 -20.72 0.57 5.44
C LEU A 104 -19.29 0.44 5.93
N TRP A 105 -18.63 -0.66 5.56
CA TRP A 105 -17.18 -0.84 5.73
C TRP A 105 -16.51 -0.86 4.36
N LEU A 106 -15.70 0.15 4.08
CA LEU A 106 -15.02 0.35 2.81
C LEU A 106 -13.50 0.31 3.02
N ASP A 107 -12.80 -0.30 2.07
CA ASP A 107 -11.35 -0.45 2.12
C ASP A 107 -10.69 0.24 0.92
N SER A 108 -9.66 1.01 1.16
CA SER A 108 -8.97 1.81 0.14
C SER A 108 -7.82 1.07 -0.55
N GLY A 109 -7.84 -0.27 -0.58
CA GLY A 109 -6.90 -1.08 -1.36
C GLY A 109 -5.55 -1.34 -0.69
N ASP A 110 -4.64 -1.95 -1.44
CA ASP A 110 -3.35 -2.50 -0.97
C ASP A 110 -3.53 -3.46 0.21
N CYS A 111 -4.47 -4.40 0.07
CA CYS A 111 -4.59 -5.48 1.02
C CYS A 111 -3.51 -6.55 0.86
N PHE A 112 -2.91 -6.68 -0.36
CA PHE A 112 -1.83 -7.59 -0.68
C PHE A 112 -0.47 -7.04 -0.28
N GLN A 113 0.53 -7.91 -0.27
CA GLN A 113 1.96 -7.60 -0.14
C GLN A 113 2.33 -6.86 1.16
N GLY A 114 3.29 -7.37 1.91
CA GLY A 114 3.80 -6.70 3.11
C GLY A 114 4.04 -7.62 4.30
N ALA A 115 3.62 -8.88 4.22
CA ALA A 115 3.88 -9.89 5.24
C ALA A 115 4.06 -11.28 4.63
N PRO A 116 4.71 -12.23 5.32
CA PRO A 116 5.03 -13.57 4.81
C PRO A 116 3.82 -14.37 4.31
N VAL A 117 2.62 -14.07 4.80
CA VAL A 117 1.39 -14.75 4.35
C VAL A 117 1.16 -14.55 2.86
N PHE A 118 1.42 -13.36 2.31
CA PHE A 118 1.30 -13.13 0.89
C PHE A 118 2.32 -13.93 0.08
N ASN A 119 3.57 -13.97 0.51
CA ASN A 119 4.63 -14.72 -0.17
C ASN A 119 4.27 -16.21 -0.34
N LEU A 120 3.59 -16.80 0.65
CA LEU A 120 3.19 -18.22 0.62
C LEU A 120 1.84 -18.46 -0.06
N PHE A 121 0.84 -17.58 0.14
CA PHE A 121 -0.54 -17.83 -0.29
C PHE A 121 -1.04 -16.90 -1.39
N LYS A 122 -0.21 -15.92 -1.81
CA LYS A 122 -0.41 -15.12 -3.03
C LYS A 122 -1.74 -14.35 -3.07
N GLY A 123 -2.27 -13.93 -1.90
CA GLY A 123 -3.51 -13.17 -1.75
C GLY A 123 -4.75 -13.99 -1.37
N GLU A 124 -4.66 -15.33 -1.29
CA GLU A 124 -5.81 -16.15 -0.88
C GLU A 124 -6.27 -15.84 0.54
N ALA A 125 -5.34 -15.79 1.49
CA ALA A 125 -5.65 -15.57 2.89
C ALA A 125 -6.28 -14.18 3.12
N GLU A 126 -5.80 -13.18 2.40
CA GLU A 126 -6.27 -11.80 2.42
C GLU A 126 -7.74 -11.72 1.97
N MET A 127 -8.04 -12.20 0.76
CA MET A 127 -9.40 -12.16 0.21
C MET A 127 -10.39 -12.96 1.08
N ARG A 128 -10.01 -14.14 1.56
CA ARG A 128 -10.86 -14.94 2.45
C ARG A 128 -11.12 -14.25 3.77
N ALA A 129 -10.11 -13.64 4.36
CA ALA A 129 -10.25 -12.94 5.64
C ALA A 129 -11.16 -11.71 5.53
N LEU A 130 -10.98 -10.89 4.49
CA LEU A 130 -11.82 -9.72 4.22
C LEU A 130 -13.28 -10.11 3.91
N ALA A 131 -13.48 -11.16 3.09
CA ALA A 131 -14.80 -11.68 2.78
C ALA A 131 -15.54 -12.15 4.06
N LEU A 132 -14.86 -12.95 4.91
CA LEU A 132 -15.46 -13.43 6.16
C LEU A 132 -15.65 -12.31 7.19
N ALA A 133 -14.78 -11.30 7.22
CA ALA A 133 -14.92 -10.12 8.05
C ALA A 133 -16.13 -9.27 7.65
N GLY A 134 -16.58 -9.41 6.39
CA GLY A 134 -17.78 -8.80 5.84
C GLY A 134 -17.57 -7.35 5.43
N ILE A 135 -16.48 -7.03 4.74
CA ILE A 135 -16.34 -5.71 4.13
C ILE A 135 -17.41 -5.51 3.04
N ASP A 136 -17.83 -4.28 2.81
CA ASP A 136 -18.88 -3.99 1.84
C ASP A 136 -18.31 -3.64 0.46
N GLY A 137 -17.06 -3.19 0.37
CA GLY A 137 -16.40 -2.91 -0.91
C GLY A 137 -14.95 -2.49 -0.72
N MET A 138 -14.15 -2.66 -1.77
CA MET A 138 -12.73 -2.34 -1.80
C MET A 138 -12.34 -1.75 -3.16
N VAL A 139 -11.48 -0.72 -3.18
CA VAL A 139 -10.84 -0.24 -4.41
C VAL A 139 -9.55 -1.02 -4.67
N LEU A 140 -9.12 -1.08 -5.92
CA LEU A 140 -7.83 -1.67 -6.27
C LEU A 140 -6.68 -0.70 -5.98
N GLY A 141 -5.73 -1.12 -5.15
CA GLY A 141 -4.45 -0.47 -5.01
C GLY A 141 -3.43 -0.98 -6.04
N ASN A 142 -2.17 -0.57 -5.89
CA ASN A 142 -1.12 -1.05 -6.79
C ASN A 142 -0.65 -2.46 -6.42
N HIS A 143 -0.63 -2.82 -5.16
CA HIS A 143 -0.12 -4.12 -4.71
C HIS A 143 -1.06 -5.30 -4.97
N GLU A 144 -2.33 -5.07 -5.33
CA GLU A 144 -3.18 -6.14 -5.84
C GLU A 144 -2.63 -6.76 -7.12
N PHE A 145 -1.81 -6.02 -7.87
CA PHE A 145 -1.24 -6.47 -9.14
C PHE A 145 0.21 -7.01 -9.04
N ASP A 146 0.82 -7.09 -7.88
CA ASP A 146 2.24 -7.51 -7.71
C ASP A 146 2.58 -8.86 -8.35
N LEU A 147 1.61 -9.77 -8.42
CA LEU A 147 1.75 -11.06 -9.10
C LEU A 147 0.97 -11.11 -10.44
N GLY A 148 0.62 -9.93 -10.97
CA GLY A 148 -0.04 -9.75 -12.26
C GLY A 148 -1.55 -10.02 -12.25
N ALA A 149 -2.18 -9.68 -13.37
CA ALA A 149 -3.63 -9.75 -13.56
C ALA A 149 -4.21 -11.14 -13.36
N LYS A 150 -3.48 -12.20 -13.77
CA LYS A 150 -3.97 -13.57 -13.62
C LYS A 150 -4.09 -14.02 -12.17
N ASN A 151 -3.08 -13.69 -11.36
CA ASN A 151 -3.13 -14.00 -9.92
C ASN A 151 -4.31 -13.27 -9.27
N LEU A 152 -4.45 -11.97 -9.54
CA LEU A 152 -5.55 -11.18 -8.99
C LEU A 152 -6.92 -11.74 -9.41
N PHE A 153 -7.09 -12.06 -10.70
CA PHE A 153 -8.32 -12.70 -11.19
C PHE A 153 -8.67 -13.96 -10.38
N ASP A 154 -7.71 -14.88 -10.23
CA ASP A 154 -7.93 -16.13 -9.52
C ASP A 154 -8.32 -15.91 -8.05
N LYS A 155 -7.73 -14.89 -7.40
CA LYS A 155 -8.05 -14.60 -5.99
C LYS A 155 -9.42 -13.96 -5.82
N ILE A 156 -9.79 -13.04 -6.71
CA ILE A 156 -11.12 -12.42 -6.70
C ILE A 156 -12.18 -13.47 -7.03
N ASP A 157 -12.04 -14.19 -8.12
CA ASP A 157 -13.04 -15.15 -8.60
C ASP A 157 -13.31 -16.27 -7.60
N ASN A 158 -12.27 -16.74 -6.90
CA ASN A 158 -12.42 -17.82 -5.93
C ASN A 158 -12.88 -17.37 -4.54
N TRP A 159 -12.53 -16.14 -4.09
CA TRP A 159 -12.62 -15.81 -2.68
C TRP A 159 -13.29 -14.48 -2.34
N ALA A 160 -13.34 -13.49 -3.25
CA ALA A 160 -13.98 -12.22 -2.96
C ALA A 160 -15.52 -12.38 -3.05
N THR A 161 -16.22 -12.02 -1.95
CA THR A 161 -17.69 -11.98 -1.90
C THR A 161 -18.20 -10.54 -1.80
N PHE A 162 -17.35 -9.58 -2.02
CA PHE A 162 -17.60 -8.14 -2.01
C PHE A 162 -17.14 -7.53 -3.33
N PRO A 163 -17.72 -6.40 -3.76
CA PRO A 163 -17.30 -5.73 -4.98
C PRO A 163 -15.90 -5.13 -4.87
N LEU A 164 -15.07 -5.35 -5.90
CA LEU A 164 -13.86 -4.62 -6.14
C LEU A 164 -14.12 -3.55 -7.17
N LEU A 165 -13.56 -2.36 -6.96
CA LEU A 165 -13.93 -1.15 -7.69
C LEU A 165 -12.71 -0.51 -8.37
N ALA A 166 -12.89 -0.05 -9.63
CA ALA A 166 -11.95 0.80 -10.34
C ALA A 166 -12.66 1.52 -11.51
N ALA A 167 -12.98 2.80 -11.34
CA ALA A 167 -13.68 3.61 -12.34
C ALA A 167 -12.74 4.24 -13.37
N ASN A 168 -11.48 4.42 -13.01
CA ASN A 168 -10.44 5.06 -13.82
C ASN A 168 -9.58 4.07 -14.63
N TYR A 169 -10.05 2.81 -14.81
CA TYR A 169 -9.39 1.80 -15.62
C TYR A 169 -10.17 1.53 -16.91
N ALA A 170 -9.55 1.75 -18.07
CA ALA A 170 -10.04 1.28 -19.34
C ALA A 170 -9.49 -0.13 -19.58
N TRP A 171 -10.36 -1.12 -19.49
CA TRP A 171 -9.98 -2.52 -19.66
C TRP A 171 -9.69 -2.81 -21.12
N ASP A 172 -8.52 -3.37 -21.39
CA ASP A 172 -8.12 -3.87 -22.69
C ASP A 172 -8.56 -5.33 -22.88
N ASP A 173 -8.45 -5.85 -24.10
CA ASP A 173 -8.60 -7.29 -24.32
C ASP A 173 -7.54 -8.02 -23.49
N PRO A 174 -7.92 -9.04 -22.73
CA PRO A 174 -6.99 -9.70 -21.83
C PRO A 174 -5.87 -10.37 -22.63
N PRO A 175 -4.61 -10.25 -22.18
CA PRO A 175 -3.52 -10.94 -22.82
C PRO A 175 -3.67 -12.47 -22.67
N PRO A 176 -3.06 -13.26 -23.56
CA PRO A 176 -3.09 -14.71 -23.45
C PRO A 176 -2.66 -15.19 -22.06
N GLY A 177 -3.49 -16.00 -21.41
CA GLY A 177 -3.23 -16.52 -20.07
C GLY A 177 -3.72 -15.65 -18.90
N ALA A 178 -4.28 -14.47 -19.14
CA ALA A 178 -4.86 -13.60 -18.11
C ALA A 178 -6.38 -13.79 -17.94
N VAL A 179 -6.94 -14.86 -18.48
CA VAL A 179 -8.37 -15.20 -18.42
C VAL A 179 -8.60 -16.45 -17.60
N GLY A 180 -9.77 -16.54 -16.96
CA GLY A 180 -10.22 -17.75 -16.30
C GLY A 180 -10.48 -18.89 -17.29
N SER A 181 -10.68 -20.11 -16.79
CA SER A 181 -11.00 -21.28 -17.61
C SER A 181 -12.35 -21.18 -18.34
N ASP A 182 -13.22 -20.29 -17.90
CA ASP A 182 -14.53 -19.96 -18.49
C ASP A 182 -14.49 -18.76 -19.44
N GLY A 183 -13.31 -18.17 -19.68
CA GLY A 183 -13.11 -17.02 -20.56
C GLY A 183 -13.35 -15.65 -19.91
N ARG A 184 -13.73 -15.59 -18.62
CA ARG A 184 -13.83 -14.31 -17.90
C ARG A 184 -12.45 -13.72 -17.57
N SER A 185 -12.39 -12.41 -17.44
CA SER A 185 -11.19 -11.63 -17.08
C SER A 185 -11.48 -10.67 -15.92
N LEU A 186 -10.49 -9.90 -15.48
CA LEU A 186 -10.69 -8.86 -14.46
C LEU A 186 -11.77 -7.86 -14.85
N ARG A 187 -11.93 -7.56 -16.13
CA ARG A 187 -13.00 -6.71 -16.65
C ARG A 187 -14.40 -7.16 -16.21
N ASP A 188 -14.60 -8.47 -16.05
CA ASP A 188 -15.91 -9.06 -15.71
C ASP A 188 -16.13 -9.12 -14.20
N LEU A 189 -15.08 -8.90 -13.39
CA LEU A 189 -15.11 -9.00 -11.93
C LEU A 189 -15.02 -7.66 -11.21
N ILE A 190 -14.53 -6.62 -11.89
CA ILE A 190 -14.28 -5.31 -11.29
C ILE A 190 -15.28 -4.30 -11.84
N ALA A 191 -15.99 -3.64 -10.92
CA ALA A 191 -16.98 -2.63 -11.26
C ALA A 191 -16.42 -1.21 -11.12
N PRO A 192 -16.89 -0.21 -11.88
CA PRO A 192 -16.50 1.17 -11.66
C PRO A 192 -17.06 1.75 -10.35
N PHE A 193 -18.25 1.34 -9.98
CA PHE A 193 -18.96 1.79 -8.78
C PHE A 193 -19.95 0.74 -8.27
N GLN A 194 -20.40 0.91 -7.02
CA GLN A 194 -21.50 0.14 -6.44
C GLN A 194 -22.49 1.10 -5.77
N ILE A 195 -23.78 0.88 -5.96
CA ILE A 195 -24.83 1.61 -5.23
C ILE A 195 -25.32 0.74 -4.07
N TYR A 196 -25.31 1.32 -2.88
CA TYR A 196 -25.84 0.70 -1.66
C TYR A 196 -27.13 1.39 -1.22
N ASP A 197 -28.17 0.63 -0.93
CA ASP A 197 -29.33 1.09 -0.20
C ASP A 197 -29.15 0.71 1.27
N VAL A 198 -28.83 1.70 2.08
CA VAL A 198 -28.59 1.50 3.51
C VAL A 198 -29.83 1.95 4.30
N LYS A 199 -30.87 1.12 4.27
CA LYS A 199 -32.17 1.38 4.89
C LYS A 199 -32.81 2.70 4.41
N GLY A 200 -32.94 2.81 3.10
CA GLY A 200 -33.53 3.94 2.40
C GLY A 200 -32.58 5.07 2.02
N LEU A 201 -31.37 5.10 2.60
CA LEU A 201 -30.31 6.04 2.18
C LEU A 201 -29.50 5.42 1.03
N LYS A 202 -29.53 6.03 -0.14
CA LYS A 202 -28.84 5.55 -1.33
C LYS A 202 -27.44 6.18 -1.42
N ILE A 203 -26.43 5.34 -1.47
CA ILE A 203 -25.02 5.76 -1.49
C ILE A 203 -24.34 5.14 -2.70
N ALA A 204 -23.82 5.96 -3.60
CA ALA A 204 -22.91 5.48 -4.63
C ALA A 204 -21.48 5.48 -4.08
N VAL A 205 -20.80 4.36 -4.22
CA VAL A 205 -19.37 4.21 -3.90
C VAL A 205 -18.64 4.02 -5.21
N ILE A 206 -17.79 4.98 -5.59
CA ILE A 206 -16.99 4.98 -6.82
C ILE A 206 -15.55 4.63 -6.44
N GLY A 207 -14.94 3.65 -7.13
CA GLY A 207 -13.54 3.28 -6.89
C GLY A 207 -12.60 4.06 -7.80
N MET A 208 -11.56 4.69 -7.22
CA MET A 208 -10.47 5.31 -7.97
C MET A 208 -9.19 4.51 -7.70
N GLY A 209 -8.92 3.54 -8.58
CA GLY A 209 -7.76 2.65 -8.48
C GLY A 209 -6.45 3.37 -8.73
N ASN A 210 -5.34 2.82 -8.25
CA ASN A 210 -4.03 3.43 -8.39
C ASN A 210 -3.58 3.48 -9.86
N THR A 211 -3.29 4.67 -10.37
CA THR A 211 -2.82 4.89 -11.76
C THR A 211 -1.31 4.79 -11.90
N SER A 212 -0.56 4.92 -10.81
CA SER A 212 0.88 4.70 -10.78
C SER A 212 1.29 3.22 -10.85
N THR A 213 0.31 2.31 -10.78
CA THR A 213 0.49 0.85 -10.85
C THR A 213 1.36 0.44 -12.05
N ILE A 214 1.11 1.02 -13.22
CA ILE A 214 1.86 0.72 -14.45
C ILE A 214 3.35 1.00 -14.31
N THR A 215 3.73 2.00 -13.53
CA THR A 215 5.14 2.40 -13.31
C THR A 215 5.75 1.79 -12.05
N SER A 216 4.92 1.21 -11.18
CA SER A 216 5.33 0.75 -9.85
C SER A 216 5.35 -0.77 -9.71
N ILE A 217 4.76 -1.51 -10.66
CA ILE A 217 4.74 -2.97 -10.66
C ILE A 217 5.82 -3.51 -11.59
N PHE A 218 6.43 -4.58 -11.15
CA PHE A 218 7.37 -5.36 -11.93
C PHE A 218 6.65 -6.12 -13.05
N GLU A 219 6.78 -5.67 -14.30
CA GLU A 219 6.20 -6.29 -15.47
C GLU A 219 7.11 -7.39 -16.05
N SER A 220 7.48 -8.42 -15.32
CA SER A 220 8.14 -9.55 -15.96
C SER A 220 7.12 -10.40 -16.76
N GLY A 221 6.70 -9.85 -17.91
CA GLY A 221 5.76 -10.51 -18.81
C GLY A 221 4.30 -10.48 -18.42
N ASN A 222 3.91 -9.69 -17.41
CA ASN A 222 2.53 -9.52 -16.98
C ASN A 222 1.94 -8.23 -17.58
N SER A 223 1.01 -8.36 -18.50
CA SER A 223 0.11 -7.24 -18.81
C SER A 223 -0.90 -7.10 -17.69
N LEU A 224 -1.15 -5.88 -17.23
CA LEU A 224 -2.18 -5.60 -16.22
C LEU A 224 -3.59 -5.72 -16.80
N GLY A 225 -3.73 -5.67 -18.13
CA GLY A 225 -5.02 -5.81 -18.83
C GLY A 225 -5.86 -4.54 -18.80
N PHE A 226 -5.30 -3.40 -18.42
CA PHE A 226 -5.99 -2.11 -18.44
C PHE A 226 -5.04 -0.95 -18.77
N ARG A 227 -5.63 0.19 -19.15
CA ARG A 227 -4.97 1.49 -19.28
C ARG A 227 -5.59 2.47 -18.30
N PRO A 228 -4.80 3.33 -17.63
CA PRO A 228 -5.37 4.38 -16.80
C PRO A 228 -6.11 5.41 -17.67
N LEU A 229 -7.23 5.89 -17.17
CA LEU A 229 -7.93 7.07 -17.66
C LEU A 229 -7.47 8.28 -16.84
N ALA A 230 -7.73 9.49 -17.33
CA ALA A 230 -7.57 10.68 -16.52
C ALA A 230 -8.56 10.62 -15.35
N ASP A 231 -8.05 10.75 -14.12
CA ASP A 231 -8.81 10.46 -12.90
C ASP A 231 -9.99 11.40 -12.72
N ASP A 232 -9.79 12.69 -12.98
CA ASP A 232 -10.79 13.74 -12.92
C ASP A 232 -11.91 13.57 -13.96
N GLU A 233 -11.54 13.26 -15.22
CA GLU A 233 -12.51 13.00 -16.29
C GLU A 233 -13.36 11.76 -16.02
N ALA A 234 -12.73 10.69 -15.55
CA ALA A 234 -13.41 9.44 -15.21
C ALA A 234 -14.40 9.68 -14.06
N LEU A 235 -13.95 10.32 -12.98
CA LEU A 235 -14.80 10.62 -11.83
C LEU A 235 -15.96 11.54 -12.22
N ALA A 236 -15.70 12.62 -12.96
CA ALA A 236 -16.73 13.56 -13.40
C ALA A 236 -17.83 12.87 -14.23
N GLY A 237 -17.47 11.90 -15.06
CA GLY A 237 -18.42 11.09 -15.82
C GLY A 237 -19.38 10.31 -14.92
N TYR A 238 -18.87 9.62 -13.92
CA TYR A 238 -19.70 8.84 -12.98
C TYR A 238 -20.49 9.72 -12.02
N VAL A 239 -19.93 10.82 -11.53
CA VAL A 239 -20.67 11.79 -10.70
C VAL A 239 -21.89 12.31 -11.45
N ARG A 240 -21.72 12.71 -12.71
CA ARG A 240 -22.82 13.21 -13.56
C ARG A 240 -23.92 12.16 -13.74
N LEU A 241 -23.54 10.88 -13.88
CA LEU A 241 -24.48 9.77 -14.01
C LEU A 241 -25.23 9.48 -12.71
N LEU A 242 -24.55 9.53 -11.57
CA LEU A 242 -25.04 8.97 -10.31
C LEU A 242 -25.72 10.04 -9.42
N ARG A 243 -25.27 11.29 -9.44
CA ARG A 243 -25.80 12.35 -8.57
C ARG A 243 -27.32 12.48 -8.59
N PRO A 244 -28.04 12.38 -9.74
CA PRO A 244 -29.48 12.49 -9.75
C PRO A 244 -30.24 11.36 -9.04
N VAL A 245 -29.59 10.23 -8.81
CA VAL A 245 -30.27 8.99 -8.34
C VAL A 245 -29.82 8.48 -6.98
N VAL A 246 -28.85 9.16 -6.32
CA VAL A 246 -28.33 8.79 -5.01
C VAL A 246 -28.27 9.98 -4.06
N ASP A 247 -28.30 9.69 -2.75
CA ASP A 247 -28.21 10.70 -1.70
C ASP A 247 -26.78 11.17 -1.46
N LEU A 248 -25.82 10.24 -1.48
CA LEU A 248 -24.40 10.53 -1.29
C LEU A 248 -23.54 9.87 -2.37
N ILE A 249 -22.45 10.54 -2.72
CA ILE A 249 -21.35 9.98 -3.50
C ILE A 249 -20.10 9.91 -2.63
N VAL A 250 -19.65 8.68 -2.41
CA VAL A 250 -18.42 8.36 -1.70
C VAL A 250 -17.41 7.86 -2.73
N VAL A 251 -16.23 8.44 -2.75
CA VAL A 251 -15.08 7.94 -3.51
C VAL A 251 -14.21 7.12 -2.57
N VAL A 252 -13.87 5.89 -2.95
CA VAL A 252 -12.83 5.10 -2.32
C VAL A 252 -11.63 5.13 -3.25
N SER A 253 -10.52 5.68 -2.79
CA SER A 253 -9.37 6.02 -3.62
C SER A 253 -8.08 5.35 -3.15
N HIS A 254 -7.25 4.95 -4.10
CA HIS A 254 -5.87 4.52 -3.82
C HIS A 254 -4.84 5.36 -4.61
N LEU A 255 -5.11 6.65 -4.79
CA LEU A 255 -4.24 7.55 -5.55
C LEU A 255 -3.21 8.26 -4.68
N GLY A 256 -3.59 8.65 -3.48
CA GLY A 256 -2.78 9.44 -2.56
C GLY A 256 -3.43 10.78 -2.21
N LEU A 257 -2.93 11.47 -1.19
CA LEU A 257 -3.62 12.60 -0.59
C LEU A 257 -3.75 13.81 -1.54
N ASP A 258 -2.71 14.12 -2.31
CA ASP A 258 -2.72 15.26 -3.22
C ASP A 258 -3.73 15.04 -4.37
N GLU A 259 -3.77 13.83 -4.91
CA GLU A 259 -4.74 13.40 -5.92
C GLU A 259 -6.16 13.36 -5.33
N ASP A 260 -6.32 12.88 -4.09
CA ASP A 260 -7.61 12.82 -3.40
C ASP A 260 -8.17 14.22 -3.14
N GLU A 261 -7.32 15.20 -2.81
CA GLU A 261 -7.73 16.62 -2.71
C GLU A 261 -8.15 17.19 -4.07
N GLY A 262 -7.46 16.78 -5.14
CA GLY A 262 -7.84 17.09 -6.52
C GLY A 262 -9.23 16.53 -6.88
N LEU A 263 -9.47 15.25 -6.59
CA LEU A 263 -10.77 14.59 -6.80
C LEU A 263 -11.89 15.26 -5.97
N ALA A 264 -11.58 15.62 -4.72
CA ALA A 264 -12.53 16.29 -3.82
C ALA A 264 -13.01 17.65 -4.36
N SER A 265 -12.16 18.33 -5.14
CA SER A 265 -12.48 19.62 -5.79
C SER A 265 -13.03 19.46 -7.20
N THR A 266 -13.29 18.24 -7.69
CA THR A 266 -13.78 17.98 -9.03
C THR A 266 -15.14 18.64 -9.24
N GLN A 267 -15.17 19.59 -10.17
CA GLN A 267 -16.37 20.29 -10.62
C GLN A 267 -16.82 19.66 -11.93
N VAL A 268 -18.11 19.37 -12.03
CA VAL A 268 -18.71 18.81 -13.24
C VAL A 268 -19.43 19.90 -14.00
N ASP A 269 -18.88 20.33 -15.13
CA ASP A 269 -19.56 21.23 -16.04
C ASP A 269 -20.77 20.52 -16.68
N ASP A 270 -21.95 21.14 -16.66
CA ASP A 270 -23.09 20.69 -17.47
C ASP A 270 -22.80 21.00 -18.94
N PRO A 271 -22.61 19.99 -19.82
CA PRO A 271 -22.32 20.22 -21.23
C PRO A 271 -23.48 20.92 -22.01
N ASN A 272 -24.66 21.02 -21.39
CA ASN A 272 -25.83 21.67 -22.00
C ASN A 272 -25.96 23.16 -21.61
N GLN A 273 -25.09 23.66 -20.73
CA GLN A 273 -25.11 25.09 -20.35
C GLN A 273 -23.97 25.84 -21.02
N ALA A 274 -24.34 26.80 -21.90
CA ALA A 274 -23.40 27.65 -22.61
C ALA A 274 -22.72 28.72 -21.72
N PHE A 275 -22.98 28.73 -20.42
CA PHE A 275 -22.42 29.65 -19.45
C PHE A 275 -22.02 28.95 -18.17
N LYS A 276 -20.75 29.13 -17.82
CA LYS A 276 -20.12 28.67 -16.59
C LYS A 276 -20.85 29.16 -15.35
N GLN A 277 -21.76 28.40 -14.75
CA GLN A 277 -22.23 28.73 -13.40
C GLN A 277 -22.94 27.64 -12.60
N ASP A 278 -23.20 26.46 -13.13
CA ASP A 278 -23.74 25.35 -12.30
C ASP A 278 -22.78 24.16 -12.29
N THR A 279 -21.73 24.33 -11.52
CA THR A 279 -20.86 23.22 -11.13
C THR A 279 -21.67 22.30 -10.22
N LEU A 280 -22.02 21.13 -10.71
CA LEU A 280 -22.54 20.07 -9.85
C LEU A 280 -21.41 19.68 -8.91
N ALA A 281 -21.51 20.08 -7.65
CA ALA A 281 -20.60 19.60 -6.62
C ALA A 281 -20.60 18.09 -6.60
N GLY A 282 -19.42 17.49 -6.81
CA GLY A 282 -19.38 16.13 -7.27
C GLY A 282 -19.42 15.10 -6.18
N VAL A 283 -18.60 15.25 -5.14
CA VAL A 283 -18.27 14.22 -4.18
C VAL A 283 -18.54 14.68 -2.76
N ASP A 284 -19.14 13.84 -1.93
CA ASP A 284 -19.45 14.18 -0.53
C ASP A 284 -18.33 13.71 0.43
N LEU A 285 -17.68 12.59 0.09
CA LEU A 285 -16.65 11.96 0.92
C LEU A 285 -15.60 11.27 0.05
N VAL A 286 -14.33 11.44 0.36
CA VAL A 286 -13.20 10.66 -0.19
C VAL A 286 -12.55 9.87 0.94
N LEU A 287 -12.42 8.57 0.74
CA LEU A 287 -11.71 7.63 1.61
C LEU A 287 -10.44 7.21 0.88
N GLY A 288 -9.28 7.68 1.34
CA GLY A 288 -8.01 7.52 0.62
C GLY A 288 -7.05 6.51 1.25
N GLY A 289 -6.14 5.98 0.43
CA GLY A 289 -5.06 5.07 0.80
C GLY A 289 -3.70 5.49 0.23
N HIS A 290 -2.82 4.52 -0.04
CA HIS A 290 -1.52 4.63 -0.73
C HIS A 290 -0.38 5.29 0.07
N LEU A 291 -0.61 6.41 0.74
CA LEU A 291 0.45 7.13 1.44
C LEU A 291 0.68 6.68 2.89
N HIS A 292 -0.10 5.72 3.40
CA HIS A 292 0.01 5.17 4.76
C HIS A 292 -0.16 6.20 5.87
N ILE A 293 -0.89 7.28 5.62
CA ILE A 293 -1.09 8.39 6.55
C ILE A 293 -2.44 8.30 7.26
N VAL A 294 -2.57 9.04 8.35
CA VAL A 294 -3.84 9.31 9.03
C VAL A 294 -4.16 10.79 8.92
N THR A 295 -5.35 11.13 8.44
CA THR A 295 -5.87 12.49 8.45
C THR A 295 -6.94 12.64 9.54
N ASN A 296 -6.53 12.97 10.75
CA ASN A 296 -7.43 13.28 11.85
C ASN A 296 -6.93 14.56 12.57
N PRO A 297 -7.64 15.70 12.44
CA PRO A 297 -8.97 15.87 11.83
C PRO A 297 -8.97 15.62 10.30
N PRO A 298 -10.15 15.27 9.71
CA PRO A 298 -10.32 15.17 8.27
C PRO A 298 -10.01 16.48 7.57
N LYS A 299 -9.55 16.41 6.31
CA LYS A 299 -9.49 17.60 5.47
C LYS A 299 -10.86 17.94 4.91
N LEU A 300 -11.16 19.22 4.82
CA LEU A 300 -12.39 19.76 4.22
C LEU A 300 -12.01 20.54 2.99
N ILE A 301 -12.44 20.06 1.85
CA ILE A 301 -12.18 20.70 0.56
C ILE A 301 -13.46 21.37 0.07
N PRO A 302 -13.49 22.70 -0.09
CA PRO A 302 -14.64 23.39 -0.65
C PRO A 302 -14.95 22.88 -2.06
N ASN A 303 -16.19 22.48 -2.31
CA ASN A 303 -16.54 21.87 -3.58
C ASN A 303 -17.69 22.56 -4.33
N ASP A 304 -18.39 23.54 -3.74
CA ASP A 304 -19.39 24.36 -4.44
C ASP A 304 -19.62 25.74 -3.81
N ASP A 305 -20.36 26.60 -4.54
CA ASP A 305 -20.71 27.94 -4.09
C ASP A 305 -21.77 27.98 -2.97
N GLN A 306 -22.40 26.83 -2.67
CA GLN A 306 -23.41 26.69 -1.62
C GLN A 306 -22.79 26.40 -0.24
N GLY A 307 -21.45 26.37 -0.17
CA GLY A 307 -20.70 26.12 1.08
C GLY A 307 -20.63 24.65 1.47
N HIS A 308 -20.84 23.73 0.54
CA HIS A 308 -20.57 22.32 0.75
C HIS A 308 -19.08 22.03 0.70
N ASN A 309 -18.64 21.08 1.54
CA ASN A 309 -17.26 20.60 1.56
C ASN A 309 -17.26 19.10 1.32
N THR A 310 -16.31 18.65 0.51
CA THR A 310 -15.94 17.23 0.48
C THR A 310 -15.06 16.92 1.67
N ILE A 311 -15.38 15.84 2.40
CA ILE A 311 -14.58 15.35 3.52
C ILE A 311 -13.55 14.37 2.96
N VAL A 312 -12.25 14.57 3.25
CA VAL A 312 -11.17 13.64 2.84
C VAL A 312 -10.57 12.98 4.08
N VAL A 313 -10.57 11.63 4.09
CA VAL A 313 -10.14 10.81 5.22
C VAL A 313 -9.13 9.76 4.75
N HIS A 314 -7.99 9.66 5.46
CA HIS A 314 -7.06 8.54 5.41
C HIS A 314 -6.97 7.90 6.79
N SER A 315 -7.00 6.56 6.88
CA SER A 315 -7.08 5.83 8.15
C SER A 315 -5.80 5.07 8.52
N GLY A 316 -4.68 5.43 7.88
CA GLY A 316 -3.38 4.78 8.13
C GLY A 316 -3.23 3.45 7.41
N ALA A 317 -2.26 2.64 7.84
CA ALA A 317 -1.86 1.43 7.14
C ALA A 317 -1.46 0.30 8.09
N PHE A 318 -1.13 -0.87 7.50
CA PHE A 318 -0.55 -2.04 8.18
C PHE A 318 -1.46 -2.61 9.27
N ALA A 319 -2.76 -2.52 9.08
CA ALA A 319 -3.77 -2.95 10.06
C ALA A 319 -3.63 -2.29 11.45
N LYS A 320 -2.95 -1.13 11.54
CA LYS A 320 -2.70 -0.42 12.82
C LYS A 320 -3.91 0.33 13.33
N PHE A 321 -4.80 0.75 12.44
CA PHE A 321 -5.93 1.61 12.78
C PHE A 321 -7.20 1.20 12.01
N VAL A 322 -8.34 1.56 12.58
CA VAL A 322 -9.65 1.57 11.91
C VAL A 322 -10.21 2.99 12.03
N GLY A 323 -10.55 3.60 10.92
CA GLY A 323 -11.32 4.84 10.89
C GLY A 323 -12.79 4.56 11.13
N ARG A 324 -13.42 5.26 12.08
CA ARG A 324 -14.85 5.32 12.26
C ARG A 324 -15.32 6.74 12.01
N LEU A 325 -16.05 6.94 10.92
CA LEU A 325 -16.60 8.23 10.54
C LEU A 325 -18.12 8.18 10.74
N ASP A 326 -18.61 8.87 11.78
CA ASP A 326 -20.05 9.03 12.03
C ASP A 326 -20.52 10.32 11.34
N LEU A 327 -21.52 10.20 10.48
CA LEU A 327 -22.08 11.26 9.65
C LEU A 327 -23.53 11.53 10.03
N VAL A 328 -23.95 12.80 9.94
CA VAL A 328 -25.36 13.20 9.89
C VAL A 328 -25.64 13.72 8.48
N VAL A 329 -26.56 13.06 7.79
CA VAL A 329 -26.95 13.37 6.41
C VAL A 329 -28.34 13.97 6.42
N HIS A 330 -28.48 15.20 5.97
CA HIS A 330 -29.79 15.78 5.65
C HIS A 330 -30.20 15.27 4.27
N VAL A 331 -31.31 14.52 4.20
CA VAL A 331 -31.81 13.96 2.96
C VAL A 331 -32.65 15.01 2.22
N GLY A 332 -32.17 15.38 1.03
CA GLY A 332 -32.81 16.39 0.19
C GLY A 332 -34.00 15.85 -0.60
N ALA A 333 -34.79 16.76 -1.16
CA ALA A 333 -35.94 16.40 -1.98
C ALA A 333 -35.56 15.99 -3.40
N GLU A 334 -34.46 16.53 -3.93
CA GLU A 334 -33.98 16.28 -5.29
C GLU A 334 -32.46 16.33 -5.35
N ASN A 335 -31.84 15.18 -5.64
CA ASN A 335 -30.39 15.08 -5.64
C ASN A 335 -29.74 15.62 -6.92
N GLY A 336 -30.53 15.87 -7.97
CA GLY A 336 -30.10 16.53 -9.21
C GLY A 336 -30.06 18.07 -9.12
N ASP A 337 -30.77 18.67 -8.14
CA ASP A 337 -30.75 20.10 -7.86
C ASP A 337 -29.78 20.41 -6.71
N PRO A 338 -28.70 21.18 -6.94
CA PRO A 338 -27.73 21.50 -5.88
C PRO A 338 -28.34 22.13 -4.63
N ALA A 339 -29.41 22.91 -4.77
CA ALA A 339 -30.07 23.56 -3.65
C ALA A 339 -30.96 22.63 -2.81
N GLN A 340 -31.37 21.50 -3.39
CA GLN A 340 -32.31 20.53 -2.77
C GLN A 340 -31.70 19.15 -2.57
N ARG A 341 -30.42 18.96 -2.88
CA ARG A 341 -29.75 17.67 -2.75
C ARG A 341 -29.49 17.30 -1.28
N SER A 342 -29.30 16.01 -1.06
CA SER A 342 -28.81 15.49 0.20
C SER A 342 -27.39 15.99 0.50
N ARG A 343 -27.06 16.21 1.79
CA ARG A 343 -25.75 16.75 2.20
C ARG A 343 -25.36 16.26 3.60
N ILE A 344 -24.07 16.16 3.83
CA ILE A 344 -23.52 15.91 5.17
C ILE A 344 -23.55 17.22 5.96
N THR A 345 -24.28 17.25 7.08
CA THR A 345 -24.45 18.42 7.93
C THR A 345 -23.52 18.44 9.13
N SER A 346 -23.10 17.26 9.59
CA SER A 346 -22.07 17.14 10.62
C SER A 346 -21.39 15.78 10.55
N PHE A 347 -20.18 15.71 11.09
CA PHE A 347 -19.41 14.48 11.16
C PHE A 347 -18.52 14.43 12.41
N SER A 348 -18.08 13.23 12.77
CA SER A 348 -16.99 12.99 13.71
C SER A 348 -16.14 11.82 13.24
N LEU A 349 -14.82 11.93 13.37
CA LEU A 349 -13.87 10.87 13.02
C LEU A 349 -13.16 10.38 14.27
N ASP A 350 -13.24 9.07 14.51
CA ASP A 350 -12.47 8.33 15.48
C ASP A 350 -11.41 7.46 14.76
N THR A 351 -10.16 7.59 15.17
CA THR A 351 -9.08 6.68 14.75
C THR A 351 -8.85 5.65 15.85
N ILE A 352 -9.28 4.42 15.61
CA ILE A 352 -9.27 3.34 16.62
C ILE A 352 -7.96 2.55 16.49
N PRO A 353 -7.06 2.58 17.48
CA PRO A 353 -5.81 1.84 17.43
C PRO A 353 -6.04 0.34 17.65
N ILE A 354 -5.36 -0.48 16.84
CA ILE A 354 -5.48 -1.94 16.85
C ILE A 354 -4.26 -2.55 17.55
N MET A 355 -4.45 -2.99 18.80
CA MET A 355 -3.39 -3.59 19.62
C MET A 355 -3.98 -4.60 20.62
N ALA A 356 -3.13 -5.52 21.11
CA ALA A 356 -3.52 -6.50 22.13
C ALA A 356 -3.84 -5.86 23.49
N GLY A 357 -3.17 -4.73 23.78
CA GLY A 357 -3.25 -4.06 25.06
C GLY A 357 -2.38 -4.72 26.14
N ASN A 358 -2.34 -4.09 27.30
CA ASN A 358 -1.61 -4.61 28.47
C ASN A 358 -2.40 -4.25 29.75
N PRO A 359 -3.23 -5.17 30.24
CA PRO A 359 -4.05 -4.90 31.43
C PRO A 359 -3.24 -4.54 32.69
N MET A 360 -2.02 -5.10 32.82
CA MET A 360 -1.14 -4.80 33.97
C MET A 360 -0.64 -3.34 33.94
N LYS A 361 -0.60 -2.72 32.77
CA LYS A 361 -0.24 -1.32 32.58
C LYS A 361 -1.47 -0.43 32.33
N GLY A 362 -2.67 -0.95 32.47
CA GLY A 362 -3.92 -0.23 32.22
C GLY A 362 -4.17 0.09 30.73
N ILE A 363 -3.45 -0.56 29.81
CA ILE A 363 -3.60 -0.34 28.36
C ILE A 363 -4.70 -1.26 27.84
N ARG A 364 -5.79 -0.64 27.34
CA ARG A 364 -6.89 -1.38 26.75
C ARG A 364 -6.51 -1.92 25.37
N GLY A 365 -6.86 -3.17 25.10
CA GLY A 365 -6.66 -3.82 23.80
C GLY A 365 -7.97 -4.17 23.11
N VAL A 366 -7.85 -4.66 21.90
CA VAL A 366 -8.94 -5.20 21.08
C VAL A 366 -8.83 -6.73 21.06
N PRO A 367 -9.89 -7.47 21.42
CA PRO A 367 -9.89 -8.93 21.29
C PRO A 367 -9.95 -9.36 19.82
N ASP A 368 -9.45 -10.56 19.54
CA ASP A 368 -9.58 -11.16 18.21
C ASP A 368 -11.04 -11.64 17.98
N ASP A 369 -11.52 -11.47 16.75
CA ASP A 369 -12.74 -12.13 16.29
C ASP A 369 -12.48 -13.63 16.11
N PRO A 370 -13.23 -14.51 16.77
CA PRO A 370 -12.93 -15.95 16.76
C PRO A 370 -13.12 -16.60 15.39
N ASP A 371 -14.05 -16.13 14.57
CA ASP A 371 -14.30 -16.72 13.25
C ASP A 371 -13.12 -16.45 12.33
N ILE A 372 -12.62 -15.22 12.34
CA ILE A 372 -11.43 -14.83 11.56
C ILE A 372 -10.16 -15.51 12.10
N ALA A 373 -9.99 -15.57 13.42
CA ALA A 373 -8.86 -16.27 14.02
C ALA A 373 -8.83 -17.76 13.64
N ASN A 374 -9.98 -18.42 13.64
CA ASN A 374 -10.10 -19.81 13.21
C ASN A 374 -9.81 -19.99 11.70
N LEU A 375 -10.30 -19.08 10.85
CA LEU A 375 -9.97 -19.08 9.41
C LEU A 375 -8.46 -18.98 9.19
N LEU A 376 -7.79 -18.13 9.94
CA LEU A 376 -6.36 -17.84 9.76
C LEU A 376 -5.44 -18.88 10.40
N TRP A 377 -5.93 -19.70 11.30
CA TRP A 377 -5.12 -20.69 12.02
C TRP A 377 -4.30 -21.64 11.10
N PRO A 378 -4.87 -22.27 10.05
CA PRO A 378 -4.11 -23.13 9.15
C PRO A 378 -2.97 -22.38 8.43
N TYR A 379 -3.20 -21.12 8.06
CA TYR A 379 -2.19 -20.27 7.42
C TYR A 379 -1.02 -20.00 8.39
N SER A 380 -1.31 -19.67 9.64
CA SER A 380 -0.27 -19.43 10.65
C SER A 380 0.59 -20.69 10.91
N VAL A 381 -0.05 -21.86 10.96
CA VAL A 381 0.66 -23.14 11.09
C VAL A 381 1.61 -23.37 9.93
N LYS A 382 1.14 -23.15 8.70
CA LYS A 382 1.96 -23.32 7.49
C LYS A 382 3.12 -22.33 7.43
N ILE A 383 2.88 -21.05 7.76
CA ILE A 383 3.94 -20.04 7.84
C ILE A 383 5.02 -20.48 8.82
N ASN A 384 4.63 -20.90 10.04
CA ASN A 384 5.59 -21.33 11.06
C ASN A 384 6.35 -22.63 10.71
N GLN A 385 5.81 -23.46 9.81
CA GLN A 385 6.50 -24.63 9.29
C GLN A 385 7.56 -24.28 8.23
N GLU A 386 7.30 -23.27 7.41
CA GLU A 386 8.18 -22.87 6.30
C GLU A 386 9.19 -21.79 6.72
N ILE A 387 8.83 -20.91 7.65
CA ILE A 387 9.60 -19.73 8.04
C ILE A 387 9.65 -19.62 9.56
N ASP A 388 10.85 -19.73 10.15
CA ASP A 388 11.05 -19.42 11.57
C ASP A 388 11.07 -17.89 11.79
N LEU A 389 9.89 -17.27 11.84
CA LEU A 389 9.74 -15.84 12.02
C LEU A 389 10.40 -15.29 13.28
N ASN A 390 10.50 -16.12 14.33
CA ASN A 390 11.10 -15.76 15.61
C ASN A 390 12.62 -16.01 15.64
N GLY A 391 13.17 -16.68 14.63
CA GLY A 391 14.60 -16.97 14.52
C GLY A 391 15.43 -15.69 14.57
N VAL A 392 16.31 -15.58 15.58
CA VAL A 392 17.19 -14.41 15.75
C VAL A 392 18.49 -14.67 15.00
N PHE A 393 18.86 -13.77 14.09
CA PHE A 393 20.05 -13.90 13.26
C PHE A 393 21.14 -12.84 13.54
N ALA A 394 20.79 -11.73 14.18
CA ALA A 394 21.72 -10.68 14.59
C ALA A 394 21.17 -9.90 15.79
N TYR A 395 21.95 -9.02 16.37
CA TYR A 395 21.56 -8.19 17.51
C TYR A 395 22.04 -6.75 17.31
N VAL A 396 21.11 -5.77 17.34
CA VAL A 396 21.46 -4.35 17.33
C VAL A 396 21.83 -3.92 18.74
N THR A 397 23.10 -3.62 18.94
CA THR A 397 23.61 -3.19 20.25
C THR A 397 23.17 -1.79 20.61
N PRO A 398 22.99 -1.51 21.91
CA PRO A 398 22.79 -0.15 22.36
C PRO A 398 24.07 0.68 22.19
N ASN A 399 23.90 1.97 21.90
CA ASN A 399 24.98 2.93 22.04
C ASN A 399 25.40 3.00 23.50
N THR A 400 26.70 3.06 23.74
CA THR A 400 27.21 3.34 25.09
C THR A 400 26.98 4.81 25.39
N PRO A 401 26.01 5.17 26.26
CA PRO A 401 25.78 6.59 26.54
C PRO A 401 26.99 7.17 27.26
N GLY A 402 27.28 8.43 26.93
CA GLY A 402 28.24 9.20 27.72
C GLY A 402 27.80 9.31 29.19
N PRO A 403 28.69 9.56 30.14
CA PRO A 403 28.33 9.73 31.54
C PRO A 403 27.21 10.75 31.75
N GLY A 404 26.06 10.32 32.32
CA GLY A 404 24.92 11.20 32.61
C GLY A 404 23.97 11.45 31.42
N GLN A 405 24.19 10.81 30.26
CA GLN A 405 23.28 10.89 29.12
C GLN A 405 22.27 9.72 29.18
N PRO A 406 20.99 9.95 28.80
CA PRO A 406 20.05 8.85 28.64
C PRO A 406 20.54 7.92 27.52
N VAL A 407 20.30 6.62 27.67
CA VAL A 407 20.60 5.64 26.60
C VAL A 407 19.79 6.02 25.36
N PRO A 408 20.43 6.36 24.23
CA PRO A 408 19.70 6.67 23.01
C PRO A 408 18.83 5.49 22.57
N ASP A 409 17.66 5.77 22.03
CA ASP A 409 16.83 4.75 21.38
C ASP A 409 17.47 4.45 20.02
N THR A 410 18.47 3.58 20.00
CA THR A 410 19.27 3.32 18.81
C THR A 410 18.50 2.41 17.86
N LYS A 411 18.28 2.93 16.67
CA LYS A 411 17.74 2.24 15.52
C LYS A 411 18.72 2.36 14.38
N ILE A 412 18.77 1.35 13.51
CA ILE A 412 19.37 1.48 12.19
C ILE A 412 18.27 1.98 11.27
N VAL A 413 18.30 3.29 10.96
CA VAL A 413 17.18 3.98 10.33
C VAL A 413 17.23 3.92 8.80
N ARG A 414 16.05 3.77 8.19
CA ARG A 414 15.86 3.74 6.73
C ARG A 414 15.83 5.12 6.07
N SER A 415 15.71 6.19 6.85
CA SER A 415 15.69 7.57 6.33
C SER A 415 16.44 8.50 7.28
N ASP A 416 17.16 9.46 6.72
CA ASP A 416 17.84 10.49 7.45
C ASP A 416 17.13 11.84 7.34
N LEU A 417 17.24 12.69 8.37
CA LEU A 417 16.63 14.03 8.39
C LEU A 417 17.26 14.99 7.38
N SER A 418 18.52 14.74 6.98
CA SER A 418 19.21 15.53 5.94
C SER A 418 18.60 15.35 4.53
N GLY A 419 17.76 14.33 4.34
CA GLY A 419 17.23 13.96 3.03
C GLY A 419 18.18 13.15 2.16
N GLY A 420 19.44 12.96 2.59
CA GLY A 420 20.47 12.19 1.91
C GLY A 420 20.44 10.69 2.18
N ASP A 421 21.62 10.07 2.18
CA ASP A 421 21.77 8.64 2.48
C ASP A 421 21.36 8.32 3.92
N SER A 422 20.90 7.10 4.15
CA SER A 422 20.52 6.60 5.46
C SER A 422 21.37 5.41 5.87
N GLN A 423 21.53 5.18 7.16
CA GLN A 423 22.33 4.07 7.67
C GLN A 423 21.83 2.71 7.16
N LEU A 424 20.53 2.45 7.22
CA LEU A 424 19.95 1.20 6.69
C LEU A 424 20.04 1.14 5.17
N GLY A 425 19.85 2.27 4.48
CA GLY A 425 20.02 2.35 3.04
C GLY A 425 21.45 2.02 2.60
N ASN A 426 22.44 2.58 3.32
CA ASN A 426 23.86 2.29 3.10
C ASN A 426 24.19 0.81 3.34
N LEU A 427 23.67 0.25 4.45
CA LEU A 427 23.83 -1.16 4.81
C LEU A 427 23.26 -2.09 3.73
N VAL A 428 22.07 -1.79 3.22
CA VAL A 428 21.42 -2.55 2.15
C VAL A 428 22.22 -2.47 0.85
N ALA A 429 22.54 -1.26 0.40
CA ALA A 429 23.31 -1.08 -0.83
C ALA A 429 24.70 -1.76 -0.75
N ARG A 430 25.37 -1.66 0.42
CA ARG A 430 26.65 -2.33 0.66
C ARG A 430 26.50 -3.86 0.64
N SER A 431 25.46 -4.40 1.26
CA SER A 431 25.21 -5.85 1.22
C SER A 431 25.01 -6.34 -0.22
N MET A 432 24.24 -5.61 -1.04
CA MET A 432 24.06 -5.95 -2.45
C MET A 432 25.39 -5.92 -3.23
N GLN A 433 26.23 -4.91 -2.97
CA GLN A 433 27.52 -4.76 -3.62
C GLN A 433 28.47 -5.92 -3.34
N LEU A 434 28.51 -6.39 -2.07
CA LEU A 434 29.52 -7.33 -1.57
C LEU A 434 29.01 -8.77 -1.45
N THR A 435 27.75 -9.05 -1.79
CA THR A 435 27.22 -10.41 -1.73
C THR A 435 28.03 -11.33 -2.66
N GLU A 436 28.39 -12.52 -2.15
CA GLU A 436 29.08 -13.57 -2.93
C GLU A 436 28.26 -13.94 -4.16
N GLY A 437 28.91 -13.96 -5.32
CA GLY A 437 28.26 -14.16 -6.63
C GLY A 437 27.75 -12.86 -7.29
N VAL A 438 27.75 -11.74 -6.57
CA VAL A 438 27.44 -10.41 -7.09
C VAL A 438 28.70 -9.60 -7.34
N GLU A 439 29.50 -9.36 -6.31
CA GLU A 439 30.80 -8.61 -6.32
C GLU A 439 30.82 -7.44 -7.31
N ALA A 440 29.87 -6.52 -7.15
CA ALA A 440 29.73 -5.37 -8.01
C ALA A 440 30.66 -4.22 -7.58
N GLU A 441 31.03 -3.35 -8.50
CA GLU A 441 31.78 -2.13 -8.19
C GLU A 441 30.89 -1.10 -7.49
N LEU A 442 29.60 -1.07 -7.88
CA LEU A 442 28.60 -0.12 -7.41
C LEU A 442 27.31 -0.85 -7.07
N ALA A 443 26.53 -0.27 -6.18
CA ALA A 443 25.14 -0.71 -5.99
C ALA A 443 24.19 0.49 -5.93
N ILE A 444 22.97 0.30 -6.45
CA ILE A 444 21.88 1.28 -6.41
C ILE A 444 20.60 0.53 -6.06
N THR A 445 19.87 0.99 -5.06
CA THR A 445 18.55 0.45 -4.69
C THR A 445 17.56 1.58 -4.42
N ASN A 446 16.27 1.35 -4.65
CA ASN A 446 15.24 2.35 -4.37
C ASN A 446 14.97 2.46 -2.86
N SER A 447 14.93 3.68 -2.33
CA SER A 447 14.66 3.93 -0.90
C SER A 447 13.30 3.38 -0.44
N LEU A 448 12.28 3.42 -1.31
CA LEU A 448 10.93 2.93 -1.01
C LEU A 448 10.83 1.40 -0.91
N GLY A 449 11.83 0.66 -1.39
CA GLY A 449 11.93 -0.79 -1.19
C GLY A 449 12.28 -1.18 0.24
N ILE A 450 12.80 -0.24 1.04
CA ILE A 450 13.16 -0.43 2.46
C ILE A 450 12.00 0.10 3.30
N ARG A 451 11.18 -0.78 3.88
CA ARG A 451 9.86 -0.43 4.42
C ARG A 451 9.85 -0.15 5.94
N ALA A 452 10.84 -0.61 6.69
CA ALA A 452 10.93 -0.42 8.14
C ALA A 452 12.37 -0.18 8.59
N ASP A 453 12.55 0.28 9.82
CA ASP A 453 13.85 0.39 10.49
C ASP A 453 14.23 -0.95 11.16
N PHE A 454 15.52 -1.16 11.46
CA PHE A 454 15.91 -2.17 12.42
C PHE A 454 15.88 -1.60 13.84
N GLU A 455 15.09 -2.24 14.68
CA GLU A 455 14.95 -1.85 16.07
C GLU A 455 16.12 -2.41 16.90
N ARG A 456 16.42 -1.74 18.00
CA ARG A 456 17.41 -2.16 18.99
C ARG A 456 17.03 -3.48 19.63
N GLY A 457 18.00 -4.37 19.81
CA GLY A 457 17.82 -5.70 20.38
C GLY A 457 17.93 -6.81 19.34
N PRO A 458 17.28 -7.98 19.58
CA PRO A 458 17.37 -9.11 18.67
C PRO A 458 16.71 -8.80 17.34
N LEU A 459 17.41 -9.05 16.23
CA LEU A 459 16.86 -9.00 14.88
C LEU A 459 16.32 -10.38 14.50
N THR A 460 15.01 -10.43 14.28
CA THR A 460 14.30 -11.65 13.89
C THR A 460 14.05 -11.70 12.40
N ILE A 461 13.73 -12.89 11.89
CA ILE A 461 13.30 -13.07 10.51
C ILE A 461 12.02 -12.26 10.24
N GLU A 462 11.09 -12.13 11.18
CA GLU A 462 9.91 -11.25 11.06
C GLU A 462 10.31 -9.80 10.78
N GLN A 463 11.30 -9.27 11.50
CA GLN A 463 11.78 -7.90 11.26
C GLN A 463 12.44 -7.74 9.88
N MET A 464 13.14 -8.79 9.40
CA MET A 464 13.66 -8.78 8.03
C MET A 464 12.53 -8.67 6.99
N PHE A 465 11.42 -9.41 7.16
CA PHE A 465 10.24 -9.27 6.31
C PHE A 465 9.55 -7.90 6.46
N ASN A 466 9.65 -7.26 7.64
CA ASN A 466 9.15 -5.88 7.81
C ASN A 466 9.99 -4.87 7.03
N VAL A 467 11.29 -5.09 6.91
CA VAL A 467 12.20 -4.23 6.12
C VAL A 467 12.04 -4.51 4.63
N PHE A 468 12.03 -5.79 4.22
CA PHE A 468 11.88 -6.24 2.85
C PHE A 468 10.69 -7.19 2.71
N PRO A 469 9.47 -6.69 2.56
CA PRO A 469 8.31 -7.54 2.32
C PRO A 469 8.30 -8.18 0.93
N PHE A 470 8.97 -7.54 -0.05
CA PHE A 470 9.03 -7.99 -1.44
C PHE A 470 10.02 -9.14 -1.63
N GLU A 471 9.76 -9.99 -2.63
CA GLU A 471 10.68 -11.07 -3.03
C GLU A 471 11.69 -10.60 -4.08
N ASN A 472 12.20 -9.37 -3.94
CA ASN A 472 13.16 -8.83 -4.89
C ASN A 472 14.49 -9.60 -4.86
N THR A 473 15.07 -9.81 -6.05
CA THR A 473 16.40 -10.37 -6.25
C THR A 473 17.43 -9.30 -6.58
N ILE A 474 18.71 -9.66 -6.48
CA ILE A 474 19.81 -8.81 -6.91
C ILE A 474 20.07 -9.07 -8.40
N VAL A 475 20.03 -8.03 -9.20
CA VAL A 475 20.39 -8.05 -10.62
C VAL A 475 21.73 -7.32 -10.82
N VAL A 476 22.62 -7.91 -11.59
CA VAL A 476 23.88 -7.29 -12.00
C VAL A 476 23.74 -6.81 -13.43
N MET A 477 24.24 -5.61 -13.71
CA MET A 477 24.30 -5.05 -15.05
C MET A 477 25.55 -4.19 -15.26
N TYR A 478 25.90 -3.95 -16.52
CA TYR A 478 26.97 -3.03 -16.88
C TYR A 478 26.36 -1.71 -17.34
N LEU A 479 26.69 -0.61 -16.63
CA LEU A 479 26.26 0.74 -16.97
C LEU A 479 27.48 1.58 -17.37
N SER A 480 27.36 2.35 -18.44
CA SER A 480 28.34 3.38 -18.77
C SER A 480 28.24 4.53 -17.75
N GLY A 481 29.30 5.31 -17.60
CA GLY A 481 29.24 6.50 -16.74
C GLY A 481 28.16 7.50 -17.19
N VAL A 482 27.81 7.55 -18.48
CA VAL A 482 26.65 8.35 -18.95
C VAL A 482 25.34 7.82 -18.38
N GLU A 483 25.10 6.51 -18.42
CA GLU A 483 23.87 5.90 -17.88
C GLU A 483 23.79 6.03 -16.36
N ILE A 484 24.94 5.95 -15.66
CA ILE A 484 24.99 6.22 -14.21
C ILE A 484 24.59 7.67 -13.93
N GLN A 485 25.18 8.65 -14.65
CA GLN A 485 24.82 10.06 -14.49
C GLN A 485 23.33 10.29 -14.75
N GLU A 486 22.79 9.73 -15.82
CA GLU A 486 21.38 9.84 -16.17
C GLU A 486 20.47 9.24 -15.09
N THR A 487 20.87 8.09 -14.53
CA THR A 487 20.15 7.44 -13.42
C THR A 487 20.14 8.33 -12.17
N LEU A 488 21.29 8.92 -11.80
CA LEU A 488 21.40 9.79 -10.64
C LEU A 488 20.67 11.13 -10.84
N ASP A 489 20.67 11.67 -12.07
CA ASP A 489 19.87 12.85 -12.43
C ASP A 489 18.37 12.57 -12.29
N PHE A 490 17.93 11.38 -12.69
CA PHE A 490 16.56 10.94 -12.45
C PHE A 490 16.25 10.86 -10.96
N VAL A 491 17.14 10.27 -10.15
CA VAL A 491 16.99 10.21 -8.69
C VAL A 491 16.84 11.60 -8.10
N ALA A 492 17.66 12.57 -8.51
CA ALA A 492 17.60 13.94 -8.04
C ALA A 492 16.27 14.62 -8.38
N ARG A 493 15.80 14.50 -9.64
CA ARG A 493 14.50 15.06 -10.06
C ARG A 493 13.33 14.47 -9.27
N ARG A 494 13.32 13.14 -9.11
CA ARG A 494 12.28 12.46 -8.33
C ARG A 494 12.31 12.83 -6.85
N SER A 495 13.50 13.04 -6.28
CA SER A 495 13.68 13.47 -4.90
C SER A 495 13.23 14.91 -4.69
N ALA A 496 13.49 15.79 -5.64
CA ALA A 496 13.07 17.20 -5.59
C ALA A 496 11.55 17.34 -5.46
N SER A 497 10.76 16.53 -6.18
CA SER A 497 9.31 16.51 -6.09
C SER A 497 8.77 15.90 -4.77
N ARG A 498 9.66 15.37 -3.92
CA ARG A 498 9.32 14.69 -2.66
C ARG A 498 10.04 15.29 -1.44
N GLY A 499 10.16 16.60 -1.42
CA GLY A 499 10.78 17.34 -0.33
C GLY A 499 12.29 17.10 -0.20
N CYS A 500 12.95 16.83 -1.33
CA CYS A 500 14.40 16.54 -1.40
C CYS A 500 14.86 15.34 -0.55
N ARG A 501 13.99 14.35 -0.41
CA ARG A 501 14.36 13.07 0.22
C ARG A 501 14.77 12.07 -0.83
N THR A 502 15.98 11.53 -0.70
CA THR A 502 16.53 10.63 -1.72
C THR A 502 15.62 9.45 -2.02
N GLN A 503 15.41 9.19 -3.29
CA GLN A 503 14.62 8.08 -3.79
C GLN A 503 15.47 6.84 -4.09
N ALA A 504 16.77 6.91 -3.89
CA ALA A 504 17.68 5.78 -3.99
C ALA A 504 18.72 5.78 -2.87
N GLN A 505 19.30 4.61 -2.61
CA GLN A 505 20.45 4.41 -1.74
C GLN A 505 21.57 3.77 -2.56
N VAL A 506 22.82 4.06 -2.25
CA VAL A 506 23.97 3.68 -3.09
C VAL A 506 25.13 3.11 -2.29
N ALA A 507 25.98 2.33 -2.93
CA ALA A 507 27.29 1.93 -2.42
C ALA A 507 28.35 1.99 -3.51
N GLY A 508 29.60 2.25 -3.14
CA GLY A 508 30.74 2.39 -4.07
C GLY A 508 30.75 3.70 -4.87
N LEU A 509 29.80 4.62 -4.60
CA LEU A 509 29.75 5.94 -5.23
C LEU A 509 29.21 7.00 -4.27
N ALA A 510 29.53 8.27 -4.56
CA ALA A 510 28.99 9.43 -3.86
C ALA A 510 28.66 10.57 -4.82
N PHE A 511 27.65 11.39 -4.48
CA PHE A 511 27.24 12.54 -5.29
C PHE A 511 26.51 13.61 -4.48
N ASP A 512 26.43 14.81 -5.04
CA ASP A 512 25.60 15.90 -4.54
C ASP A 512 24.24 15.84 -5.28
N MET A 513 23.17 15.60 -4.54
CA MET A 513 21.81 15.60 -5.04
C MET A 513 21.24 17.01 -4.97
N VAL A 514 21.29 17.74 -6.07
CA VAL A 514 20.75 19.10 -6.16
C VAL A 514 19.24 19.01 -6.42
N CYS A 515 18.44 19.57 -5.54
CA CYS A 515 16.97 19.52 -5.63
C CYS A 515 16.35 20.79 -6.21
N ASN A 516 17.01 21.95 -6.03
CA ASN A 516 16.60 23.21 -6.63
C ASN A 516 17.84 24.09 -6.83
N GLY A 517 18.43 24.01 -8.00
CA GLY A 517 19.64 24.75 -8.35
C GLY A 517 19.78 24.91 -9.86
N ASP A 518 20.94 25.38 -10.30
CA ASP A 518 21.26 25.50 -11.72
C ASP A 518 21.78 24.14 -12.25
N CYS A 519 20.88 23.38 -12.85
CA CYS A 519 21.12 22.11 -13.52
C CYS A 519 20.89 22.20 -15.03
N GLY A 520 20.66 23.40 -15.55
CA GLY A 520 20.36 23.62 -16.97
C GLY A 520 21.47 23.15 -17.89
N THR A 521 21.09 22.56 -19.01
CA THR A 521 21.96 22.25 -20.15
C THR A 521 21.47 23.05 -21.36
N PRO A 522 22.28 23.22 -22.43
CA PRO A 522 21.81 23.90 -23.64
C PRO A 522 20.53 23.29 -24.24
N ALA A 523 20.31 21.97 -24.04
CA ALA A 523 19.11 21.27 -24.50
C ALA A 523 17.93 21.41 -23.54
N PHE A 524 18.19 21.59 -22.22
CA PHE A 524 17.18 21.67 -21.15
C PHE A 524 17.56 22.77 -20.16
N PRO A 525 17.41 24.06 -20.55
CA PRO A 525 17.90 25.18 -19.74
C PRO A 525 17.18 25.37 -18.39
N ASP A 526 15.94 24.90 -18.29
CA ASP A 526 15.09 25.09 -17.10
C ASP A 526 15.20 23.95 -16.08
N THR A 527 16.13 23.00 -16.26
CA THR A 527 16.32 21.89 -15.32
C THR A 527 16.86 22.39 -13.99
N ARG A 528 16.14 22.10 -12.89
CA ARG A 528 16.46 22.56 -11.54
C ARG A 528 16.99 21.47 -10.61
N ALA A 529 16.91 20.20 -11.00
CA ALA A 529 17.35 19.10 -10.17
C ALA A 529 18.23 18.13 -10.95
N CYS A 530 19.40 17.78 -10.38
CA CYS A 530 20.41 16.91 -11.00
C CYS A 530 21.39 16.35 -9.96
N ALA A 531 22.20 15.38 -10.36
CA ALA A 531 23.35 14.89 -9.60
C ALA A 531 24.63 15.63 -10.02
N LYS A 532 25.32 16.24 -9.08
CA LYS A 532 26.60 16.90 -9.29
C LYS A 532 27.73 16.17 -8.56
N ASN A 533 28.96 16.41 -8.99
CA ASN A 533 30.17 15.90 -8.33
C ASN A 533 30.19 14.37 -8.13
N VAL A 534 29.69 13.60 -9.11
CA VAL A 534 29.65 12.14 -8.99
C VAL A 534 31.06 11.55 -8.90
N ALA A 535 31.30 10.80 -7.83
CA ALA A 535 32.58 10.16 -7.52
C ALA A 535 32.39 8.66 -7.28
N ILE A 536 33.37 7.88 -7.70
CA ILE A 536 33.43 6.42 -7.56
C ILE A 536 34.40 6.09 -6.42
N GLY A 537 33.91 5.35 -5.45
CA GLY A 537 34.65 4.92 -4.27
C GLY A 537 33.84 5.07 -3.00
N ASP A 538 34.45 4.72 -1.87
CA ASP A 538 33.87 4.79 -0.55
C ASP A 538 34.47 5.92 0.29
N ASN A 539 33.70 6.44 1.26
CA ASN A 539 34.14 7.49 2.18
C ASN A 539 34.71 8.73 1.46
N CYS A 540 34.06 9.13 0.36
CA CYS A 540 34.52 10.22 -0.50
C CYS A 540 34.53 11.62 0.17
N ARG A 541 33.88 11.78 1.32
CA ARG A 541 33.83 13.02 2.11
C ARG A 541 34.68 12.96 3.39
N GLY A 542 35.34 11.82 3.63
CA GLY A 542 36.17 11.61 4.83
C GLY A 542 35.33 11.66 6.12
N MET A 543 35.75 12.47 7.09
CA MET A 543 35.07 12.60 8.38
C MET A 543 33.98 13.70 8.39
N ASN A 544 33.71 14.34 7.27
CA ASN A 544 32.68 15.39 7.18
C ASN A 544 31.62 15.02 6.14
N PRO A 545 30.52 14.35 6.52
CA PRO A 545 29.44 13.95 5.62
C PRO A 545 28.82 15.12 4.84
N ASP A 546 28.79 16.30 5.42
CA ASP A 546 28.25 17.52 4.81
C ASP A 546 29.28 18.28 3.95
N GLY A 547 30.53 17.84 3.96
CA GLY A 547 31.62 18.45 3.22
C GLY A 547 31.56 18.19 1.71
N PRO A 548 32.44 18.85 0.93
CA PRO A 548 32.59 18.54 -0.48
C PRO A 548 33.20 17.16 -0.70
N ILE A 549 32.98 16.58 -1.87
CA ILE A 549 33.65 15.35 -2.29
C ILE A 549 35.16 15.61 -2.46
N ASP A 550 35.96 14.75 -1.86
CA ASP A 550 37.42 14.76 -1.96
C ASP A 550 37.87 13.82 -3.10
N PHE A 551 38.15 14.38 -4.24
CA PHE A 551 38.62 13.64 -5.42
C PHE A 551 40.07 13.15 -5.29
N THR A 552 40.72 13.33 -4.15
CA THR A 552 41.99 12.62 -3.84
C THR A 552 41.73 11.25 -3.22
N ARG A 553 40.53 11.04 -2.67
CA ARG A 553 40.07 9.76 -2.09
C ARG A 553 39.28 8.93 -3.09
N CYS A 554 38.46 9.57 -3.91
CA CYS A 554 37.57 8.91 -4.85
C CYS A 554 37.81 9.40 -6.28
N ALA A 555 37.65 8.50 -7.25
CA ALA A 555 37.79 8.85 -8.65
C ALA A 555 36.55 9.59 -9.17
N ARG A 556 36.75 10.49 -10.16
CA ARG A 556 35.60 11.06 -10.89
C ARG A 556 34.92 9.99 -11.74
N LEU A 557 33.60 10.05 -11.86
CA LEU A 557 32.86 9.24 -12.81
C LEU A 557 33.40 9.51 -14.25
N VAL A 558 33.77 8.45 -14.94
CA VAL A 558 34.25 8.53 -16.33
C VAL A 558 33.10 8.17 -17.26
N PRO A 559 32.59 9.09 -18.10
CA PRO A 559 31.41 8.86 -18.93
C PRO A 559 31.49 7.63 -19.85
N SER A 560 32.67 7.35 -20.41
CA SER A 560 32.90 6.25 -21.37
C SER A 560 33.26 4.91 -20.71
N SER A 561 33.49 4.87 -19.38
CA SER A 561 33.82 3.64 -18.68
C SER A 561 32.56 2.83 -18.40
N LEU A 562 32.68 1.50 -18.39
CA LEU A 562 31.65 0.58 -17.96
C LEU A 562 31.89 0.19 -16.49
N TYR A 563 30.84 0.20 -15.70
CA TYR A 563 30.86 -0.16 -14.31
C TYR A 563 29.92 -1.34 -14.08
N ARG A 564 30.34 -2.31 -13.29
CA ARG A 564 29.49 -3.41 -12.85
C ARG A 564 28.65 -2.95 -11.68
N VAL A 565 27.31 -2.87 -11.87
CA VAL A 565 26.37 -2.29 -10.93
C VAL A 565 25.37 -3.34 -10.46
N ALA A 566 25.22 -3.48 -9.14
CA ALA A 566 24.15 -4.26 -8.53
C ALA A 566 22.91 -3.37 -8.31
N VAL A 567 21.77 -3.85 -8.74
CA VAL A 567 20.47 -3.21 -8.51
C VAL A 567 19.44 -4.27 -8.07
N ASN A 568 18.31 -3.89 -7.51
CA ASN A 568 17.25 -4.87 -7.35
C ASN A 568 16.48 -5.07 -8.67
N ASP A 569 15.87 -6.24 -8.84
CA ASP A 569 15.12 -6.63 -10.03
C ASP A 569 14.00 -5.65 -10.39
N TYR A 570 13.33 -5.09 -9.38
CA TYR A 570 12.25 -4.11 -9.54
C TYR A 570 12.70 -2.85 -10.30
N ILE A 571 13.78 -2.19 -9.85
CA ILE A 571 14.30 -1.02 -10.60
C ILE A 571 15.03 -1.41 -11.87
N ALA A 572 15.61 -2.61 -11.94
CA ALA A 572 16.20 -3.14 -13.17
C ALA A 572 15.17 -3.26 -14.31
N ALA A 573 13.91 -3.55 -13.96
CA ALA A 573 12.79 -3.58 -14.90
C ALA A 573 12.16 -2.21 -15.17
N GLY A 574 12.63 -1.14 -14.53
CA GLY A 574 12.10 0.22 -14.69
C GLY A 574 11.13 0.65 -13.61
N GLY A 575 10.89 -0.19 -12.61
CA GLY A 575 10.04 0.12 -11.48
C GLY A 575 10.39 1.48 -10.85
N SER A 576 9.42 2.20 -10.32
CA SER A 576 9.54 3.58 -9.85
C SER A 576 10.04 4.59 -10.89
N GLY A 577 9.97 4.26 -12.20
CA GLY A 577 10.37 5.14 -13.30
C GLY A 577 11.88 5.09 -13.66
N PHE A 578 12.61 4.07 -13.25
CA PHE A 578 14.04 3.88 -13.61
C PHE A 578 14.21 3.41 -15.06
N GLU A 579 13.74 4.21 -16.04
CA GLU A 579 13.75 3.88 -17.46
C GLU A 579 15.15 3.63 -18.03
N VAL A 580 16.18 4.30 -17.49
CA VAL A 580 17.58 4.06 -17.87
C VAL A 580 17.97 2.60 -17.62
N LEU A 581 17.62 2.09 -16.45
CA LEU A 581 17.89 0.70 -16.08
C LEU A 581 17.03 -0.26 -16.90
N LYS A 582 15.76 0.08 -17.18
CA LYS A 582 14.85 -0.74 -18.00
C LYS A 582 15.42 -1.02 -19.39
N ARG A 583 15.96 -0.01 -20.07
CA ARG A 583 16.49 -0.13 -21.44
C ARG A 583 17.85 -0.82 -21.53
N ASN A 584 18.56 -1.01 -20.41
CA ASN A 584 19.84 -1.73 -20.41
C ASN A 584 19.63 -3.21 -20.74
N THR A 585 20.50 -3.77 -21.61
CA THR A 585 20.39 -5.14 -22.12
C THR A 585 21.39 -6.12 -21.50
N SER A 586 22.27 -5.66 -20.59
CA SER A 586 23.30 -6.49 -19.96
C SER A 586 22.88 -7.12 -18.62
N LYS A 587 21.59 -7.13 -18.33
CA LYS A 587 21.04 -7.60 -17.05
C LYS A 587 21.23 -9.09 -16.83
N GLN A 588 21.70 -9.43 -15.65
CA GLN A 588 21.78 -10.80 -15.16
C GLN A 588 21.16 -10.87 -13.78
N ASP A 589 20.01 -11.53 -13.66
CA ASP A 589 19.41 -11.86 -12.36
C ASP A 589 20.27 -12.94 -11.69
N THR A 590 20.69 -12.69 -10.47
CA THR A 590 21.51 -13.63 -9.69
C THR A 590 20.69 -14.71 -9.01
N GLY A 591 19.38 -14.53 -8.89
CA GLY A 591 18.49 -15.37 -8.10
C GLY A 591 18.68 -15.22 -6.57
N ILE A 592 19.57 -14.33 -6.12
CA ILE A 592 19.82 -14.08 -4.69
C ILE A 592 18.83 -13.03 -4.20
N SER A 593 18.01 -13.37 -3.21
CA SER A 593 17.08 -12.40 -2.66
C SER A 593 17.79 -11.29 -1.86
N LEU A 594 17.24 -10.08 -1.86
CA LEU A 594 17.75 -8.97 -1.05
C LEU A 594 17.82 -9.34 0.44
N ARG A 595 16.83 -10.09 0.94
CA ARG A 595 16.80 -10.57 2.34
C ARG A 595 17.96 -11.50 2.65
N ASP A 596 18.24 -12.46 1.75
CA ASP A 596 19.33 -13.40 1.95
C ASP A 596 20.69 -12.73 1.82
N GLY A 597 20.88 -11.86 0.84
CA GLY A 597 22.11 -11.06 0.69
C GLY A 597 22.39 -10.24 1.95
N LEU A 598 21.39 -9.52 2.46
CA LEU A 598 21.55 -8.74 3.68
C LEU A 598 21.81 -9.65 4.91
N ARG A 599 21.09 -10.74 5.06
CA ARG A 599 21.28 -11.70 6.17
C ARG A 599 22.69 -12.28 6.17
N VAL A 600 23.20 -12.71 5.03
CA VAL A 600 24.57 -13.22 4.89
C VAL A 600 25.59 -12.15 5.24
N PHE A 601 25.40 -10.92 4.74
CA PHE A 601 26.27 -9.78 5.06
C PHE A 601 26.29 -9.47 6.56
N LEU A 602 25.13 -9.46 7.21
CA LEU A 602 25.02 -9.21 8.65
C LEU A 602 25.63 -10.35 9.48
N ASN A 603 25.46 -11.58 9.06
CA ASN A 603 26.08 -12.74 9.73
C ASN A 603 27.62 -12.76 9.63
N ALA A 604 28.20 -12.05 8.68
CA ALA A 604 29.65 -11.89 8.54
C ALA A 604 30.24 -10.80 9.45
N GLN A 605 29.39 -10.00 10.12
CA GLN A 605 29.83 -8.95 11.05
C GLN A 605 30.41 -9.54 12.35
N ALA A 606 31.01 -8.68 13.18
CA ALA A 606 31.63 -9.08 14.45
C ALA A 606 30.63 -9.80 15.36
N ARG A 607 31.07 -10.91 15.97
CA ARG A 607 30.24 -11.68 16.91
C ARG A 607 29.94 -10.89 18.17
N CYS A 608 28.77 -11.12 18.74
CA CYS A 608 28.40 -10.53 20.02
C CYS A 608 29.35 -10.99 21.15
N PRO A 609 29.80 -10.07 22.02
CA PRO A 609 30.56 -10.44 23.18
C PRO A 609 29.77 -11.36 24.13
N ASN A 610 30.44 -12.38 24.71
CA ASN A 610 29.81 -13.29 25.67
C ASN A 610 29.28 -12.59 26.93
N THR A 611 29.74 -11.39 27.21
CA THR A 611 29.34 -10.57 28.36
C THR A 611 28.19 -9.62 28.08
N LEU A 612 27.76 -9.50 26.81
CA LEU A 612 26.68 -8.59 26.44
C LEU A 612 25.34 -9.13 26.97
N GLU A 613 24.70 -8.40 27.89
CA GLU A 613 23.37 -8.73 28.38
C GLU A 613 22.30 -8.39 27.34
N ASP A 614 21.29 -9.26 27.22
CA ASP A 614 20.12 -8.96 26.39
C ASP A 614 19.20 -7.98 27.10
N GLU A 615 19.10 -6.77 26.58
CA GLU A 615 18.27 -5.71 27.16
C GLU A 615 16.76 -6.02 27.11
N LYS A 616 16.34 -6.88 26.20
CA LYS A 616 14.95 -7.33 26.10
C LYS A 616 14.66 -8.54 26.99
N ASP A 617 15.67 -9.06 27.72
CA ASP A 617 15.45 -10.13 28.69
C ASP A 617 14.85 -9.57 29.99
N THR A 618 13.73 -10.11 30.40
CA THR A 618 13.03 -9.75 31.64
C THR A 618 13.47 -10.59 32.84
N ALA A 619 14.36 -11.57 32.65
CA ALA A 619 14.91 -12.37 33.72
C ALA A 619 15.81 -11.53 34.66
N SER A 620 15.94 -11.98 35.93
CA SER A 620 16.85 -11.36 36.89
C SER A 620 17.72 -12.48 37.53
N PRO A 621 19.03 -12.49 37.28
CA PRO A 621 19.79 -11.61 36.38
C PRO A 621 19.44 -11.83 34.88
N ARG A 622 19.68 -10.80 34.05
CA ARG A 622 19.48 -10.91 32.61
C ARG A 622 20.43 -11.94 32.00
N ARG A 623 19.93 -12.71 31.03
CA ARG A 623 20.77 -13.59 30.24
C ARG A 623 21.60 -12.80 29.24
N THR A 624 22.79 -13.30 28.93
CA THR A 624 23.59 -12.71 27.84
C THR A 624 22.97 -13.02 26.48
N VAL A 625 23.26 -12.18 25.50
CA VAL A 625 22.81 -12.36 24.11
C VAL A 625 23.24 -13.72 23.57
N VAL A 626 24.52 -14.07 23.75
CA VAL A 626 25.05 -15.37 23.32
C VAL A 626 24.42 -16.53 24.09
N GLY A 627 24.18 -16.36 25.38
CA GLY A 627 23.52 -17.40 26.22
C GLY A 627 22.06 -17.65 25.85
N LYS A 628 21.41 -16.71 25.19
CA LYS A 628 20.00 -16.80 24.78
C LYS A 628 19.81 -17.16 23.31
N TYR A 629 20.62 -16.60 22.42
CA TYR A 629 20.44 -16.72 20.97
C TYR A 629 21.58 -17.47 20.27
N GLY A 630 22.63 -17.91 21.00
CA GLY A 630 23.80 -18.51 20.41
C GLY A 630 24.79 -17.49 19.84
N GLU A 631 25.75 -17.96 19.06
CA GLU A 631 26.79 -17.15 18.44
C GLU A 631 26.24 -16.36 17.24
N ILE A 632 25.66 -15.20 17.50
CA ILE A 632 25.14 -14.28 16.48
C ILE A 632 26.01 -13.02 16.37
N SER A 633 25.85 -12.29 15.27
CA SER A 633 26.58 -11.04 15.02
C SER A 633 25.93 -9.87 15.75
N CYS A 634 26.78 -8.97 16.25
CA CYS A 634 26.35 -7.70 16.84
C CYS A 634 26.54 -6.56 15.84
N LEU A 635 25.50 -5.76 15.70
CA LEU A 635 25.50 -4.55 14.87
C LEU A 635 25.56 -3.35 15.80
N ASP A 636 26.61 -2.56 15.69
CA ASP A 636 26.74 -1.30 16.44
C ASP A 636 26.23 -0.11 15.59
N GLU A 637 26.11 1.03 16.24
CA GLU A 637 25.70 2.30 15.59
C GLU A 637 26.65 2.77 14.49
N LYS A 638 27.85 2.19 14.40
CA LYS A 638 28.88 2.59 13.43
C LYS A 638 28.80 1.78 12.14
N ILE A 639 27.97 0.73 12.10
CA ILE A 639 27.81 -0.05 10.87
C ILE A 639 27.19 0.81 9.79
N GLU A 640 27.90 0.99 8.67
CA GLU A 640 27.44 1.75 7.51
C GLU A 640 26.73 3.08 7.86
N GLN A 641 27.35 3.87 8.76
CA GLN A 641 26.82 5.19 9.17
C GLN A 641 26.50 6.07 7.95
N HIS A 642 25.62 7.04 8.17
CA HIS A 642 25.49 8.18 7.26
C HIS A 642 26.87 8.82 7.04
N ASP A 643 27.38 8.74 5.83
CA ASP A 643 28.71 9.24 5.42
C ASP A 643 28.63 10.32 4.33
N GLY A 644 27.41 10.75 3.99
CA GLY A 644 27.15 11.76 2.98
C GLY A 644 27.40 11.27 1.55
N ARG A 645 27.40 9.96 1.32
CA ARG A 645 27.51 9.43 -0.07
C ARG A 645 26.41 9.99 -0.95
N ILE A 646 25.26 10.34 -0.38
CA ILE A 646 24.23 11.16 -1.02
C ILE A 646 24.02 12.39 -0.13
N ARG A 647 24.43 13.56 -0.60
CA ARG A 647 24.19 14.83 0.10
C ARG A 647 23.10 15.62 -0.62
N ALA A 648 22.00 15.92 0.07
CA ALA A 648 20.97 16.82 -0.45
C ALA A 648 21.47 18.26 -0.43
N VAL A 649 21.34 18.97 -1.55
CA VAL A 649 21.80 20.34 -1.73
C VAL A 649 20.68 21.21 -2.27
N PHE A 650 20.50 22.37 -1.63
CA PHE A 650 19.62 23.44 -2.08
C PHE A 650 20.53 24.64 -2.46
N GLU A 651 20.60 25.00 -3.75
CA GLU A 651 21.41 26.12 -4.27
C GLU A 651 20.58 27.40 -4.46
#